data_0f78e70f7e69759b83b4550090e67d3e
#
_entry.id   0f78e70f7e69759b83b4550090e67d3e
#
_cell.length_a   1.000
_cell.length_b   1.000
_cell.length_c   1.000
_cell.angle_alpha   90.00
_cell.angle_beta   90.00
_cell.angle_gamma   90.00
#
_symmetry.space_group_name_H-M   'P 1'
#
loop_
_entity.id
_entity.type
_entity.pdbx_description
1 polymer ?
#
loop_
_entity_poly.entity_id
_entity_poly.type
_entity_poly.pdbx_seq_one_letter_code
_entity_poly.pdbx_strand_id
1 'polypeptide(L)'
;MLQNIKHMTLKQLALTMTATILVLSGCAKEMTLNDAVSFLYEYMSIADKGDYSEDFFKANAEVALKARREMPWGKQLNDQLFKHFVLPVRVNNERLDDFRTMYYDTLKARVNGLSMHDAALEINHWCHEKVTYTPSDARTSSPLASMLNGEGRCGEESTFTVAAMRTVGIPARQVYTPRWAHTDDNHAWVEVWTDGKWSFLGACEPEPELNMAWFNEPASRAMLMHTLVFGDYDGPEDVIRRTENFTEINVIGNYVKTRRNIVTVKDSTGNIVTGANVGFCIYNYGEMFPAVTLKTDQNGQASLHTGIGDMFVWASSGGRYGTGLLHTDRAEDCGIVVTLDHNDTEMMDIDIDINPPAPGRIPAEASEAAIAANKLRLAREDSLRLAYTATFTDEVNAAERLGLATEYSDAACKQLIDAKGNWREIREFMVKANDNDLLREGLEMLKTLSRKDIRDTKCDVLWDALISAAKPNFISKNNENIYFDFVLCPRIHGEFLQPFHMEIWNTLAPYIYGNEEANEVTTPDGAASLADKIISWTKKNITVANELNARNLQATPAGTLRIRKADSRSRDIFMIAALRTFGIPSRIDQMTGKAQYMTDNEWIDIRLESATSGQVSEKGTMTMSYVPGKGTLDNPEYYRHFTLSKIQGGNRQLLDFEGGDATELGADASAKSFSTPFTLDAGTYLLTSGTRLASGKVLARMVTFVVEKDKNTDVQLVMRESKEEISVIGAMDPEALYQPLEGEKKSILSTTGRGYFLVAVFGDGDEPSNHAIRDMQSMSAELAAWGRPIMVFGQSEANAAKLRGLLDSDMTSFGIDSASEIRDMLCDGCHSETKTLPVIAMCDSFGRTVYLSTGYNTSLASQLRAVIAGI
;
A
#
# COMPACT_ATOMS: atom_id res chain seq x y z
N MET A 1 41.91 -52.32 -9.25
CA MET A 1 41.44 -51.78 -7.97
C MET A 1 40.05 -52.33 -7.59
N LEU A 2 39.70 -53.53 -8.04
CA LEU A 2 38.37 -54.16 -7.81
C LEU A 2 38.47 -55.57 -7.19
N GLN A 3 39.57 -55.91 -6.53
CA GLN A 3 39.82 -57.23 -5.91
C GLN A 3 40.02 -57.24 -4.38
N ASN A 4 39.90 -56.09 -3.68
CA ASN A 4 40.17 -56.03 -2.21
C ASN A 4 38.96 -55.73 -1.34
N ILE A 5 37.72 -55.91 -1.82
CA ILE A 5 36.50 -55.64 -1.03
C ILE A 5 35.82 -56.93 -0.51
N LYS A 6 36.45 -58.09 -0.57
CA LYS A 6 35.81 -59.35 -0.18
C LYS A 6 36.02 -59.85 1.25
N HIS A 7 36.65 -59.11 2.16
CA HIS A 7 36.88 -59.57 3.53
C HIS A 7 36.78 -58.45 4.61
N MET A 8 35.78 -57.61 4.52
CA MET A 8 35.39 -56.78 5.67
C MET A 8 34.20 -57.42 6.40
N THR A 9 34.40 -57.77 7.69
CA THR A 9 33.34 -58.33 8.52
C THR A 9 32.26 -57.25 8.79
N LEU A 10 31.00 -57.68 8.97
CA LEU A 10 29.87 -56.79 9.29
C LEU A 10 30.16 -55.78 10.44
N LYS A 11 31.05 -56.16 11.40
CA LYS A 11 31.49 -55.26 12.46
C LYS A 11 32.40 -54.10 11.99
N GLN A 12 33.20 -54.32 10.95
CA GLN A 12 34.07 -53.29 10.40
C GLN A 12 33.24 -52.31 9.49
N LEU A 13 32.22 -52.83 8.81
CA LEU A 13 31.26 -52.00 8.05
C LEU A 13 30.39 -51.13 9.01
N ALA A 14 29.98 -51.70 10.16
CA ALA A 14 29.24 -50.94 11.19
C ALA A 14 30.10 -49.86 11.85
N LEU A 15 31.41 -50.15 12.11
CA LEU A 15 32.34 -49.16 12.70
C LEU A 15 32.68 -48.03 11.68
N THR A 16 32.82 -48.37 10.39
CA THR A 16 33.05 -47.33 9.37
C THR A 16 31.78 -46.49 9.13
N MET A 17 30.60 -47.06 9.12
CA MET A 17 29.34 -46.28 9.05
C MET A 17 29.12 -45.43 10.30
N THR A 18 29.43 -45.94 11.51
CA THR A 18 29.31 -45.16 12.76
C THR A 18 30.38 -44.07 12.84
N ALA A 19 31.57 -44.27 12.32
CA ALA A 19 32.60 -43.23 12.23
C ALA A 19 32.31 -42.19 11.16
N THR A 20 31.69 -42.58 10.04
CA THR A 20 31.24 -41.62 9.00
C THR A 20 30.01 -40.83 9.43
N ILE A 21 29.13 -41.39 10.24
CA ILE A 21 27.99 -40.66 10.83
C ILE A 21 28.43 -39.73 11.95
N LEU A 22 29.50 -40.08 12.73
CA LEU A 22 30.07 -39.22 13.76
C LEU A 22 30.97 -38.09 13.23
N VAL A 23 31.45 -38.19 12.00
CA VAL A 23 32.23 -37.10 11.36
C VAL A 23 31.31 -36.12 10.60
N LEU A 24 30.04 -36.50 10.32
CA LEU A 24 29.01 -35.60 9.73
C LEU A 24 28.15 -34.89 10.80
N SER A 25 28.26 -35.21 12.06
CA SER A 25 27.85 -34.41 13.21
C SER A 25 28.97 -33.45 13.64
N GLY A 26 29.55 -32.71 12.73
CA GLY A 26 30.26 -31.50 13.05
C GLY A 26 29.25 -30.62 13.79
N CYS A 27 29.47 -30.30 15.06
CA CYS A 27 28.74 -29.29 15.80
C CYS A 27 28.71 -28.04 14.90
N ALA A 28 27.60 -27.78 14.27
CA ALA A 28 27.37 -26.49 13.63
C ALA A 28 27.61 -25.45 14.73
N LYS A 29 28.65 -24.63 14.59
CA LYS A 29 29.00 -23.61 15.58
C LYS A 29 27.76 -22.75 15.80
N GLU A 30 27.22 -22.72 17.01
CA GLU A 30 26.07 -21.92 17.36
C GLU A 30 26.35 -20.46 16.96
N MET A 31 25.40 -19.83 16.27
CA MET A 31 25.52 -18.44 15.83
C MET A 31 25.76 -17.54 17.05
N THR A 32 26.84 -16.77 17.02
CA THR A 32 27.13 -15.78 18.06
C THR A 32 26.35 -14.47 17.79
N LEU A 33 26.29 -13.61 18.80
CA LEU A 33 25.71 -12.27 18.63
C LEU A 33 26.44 -11.47 17.52
N ASN A 34 27.76 -11.55 17.48
CA ASN A 34 28.55 -10.87 16.46
C ASN A 34 28.24 -11.40 15.05
N ASP A 35 28.06 -12.73 14.88
CA ASP A 35 27.67 -13.31 13.60
C ASP A 35 26.29 -12.81 13.16
N ALA A 36 25.34 -12.70 14.11
CA ALA A 36 23.99 -12.22 13.87
C ALA A 36 23.98 -10.73 13.46
N VAL A 37 24.68 -9.88 14.20
CA VAL A 37 24.80 -8.44 13.90
C VAL A 37 25.52 -8.24 12.57
N SER A 38 26.60 -8.97 12.30
CA SER A 38 27.33 -8.89 11.03
C SER A 38 26.42 -9.24 9.84
N PHE A 39 25.62 -10.29 9.97
CA PHE A 39 24.65 -10.67 8.93
C PHE A 39 23.59 -9.58 8.69
N LEU A 40 23.06 -8.94 9.76
CA LEU A 40 22.13 -7.83 9.60
C LEU A 40 22.78 -6.66 8.86
N TYR A 41 24.01 -6.25 9.25
CA TYR A 41 24.74 -5.15 8.63
C TYR A 41 25.18 -5.42 7.20
N GLU A 42 25.41 -6.68 6.84
CA GLU A 42 25.78 -7.07 5.48
C GLU A 42 24.65 -6.75 4.51
N TYR A 43 23.40 -7.09 4.88
CA TYR A 43 22.26 -7.03 3.96
C TYR A 43 21.24 -5.91 4.23
N MET A 44 21.30 -5.20 5.37
CA MET A 44 20.35 -4.11 5.60
C MET A 44 20.55 -2.98 4.60
N SER A 45 19.45 -2.28 4.31
CA SER A 45 19.49 -1.11 3.43
C SER A 45 20.37 0.00 3.99
N ILE A 46 20.83 0.87 3.09
CA ILE A 46 21.60 2.05 3.50
C ILE A 46 20.74 3.01 4.35
N ALA A 47 19.43 3.07 4.12
CA ALA A 47 18.50 3.83 4.95
C ALA A 47 18.52 3.33 6.40
N ASP A 48 18.42 2.01 6.62
CA ASP A 48 18.47 1.43 7.97
C ASP A 48 19.80 1.70 8.68
N LYS A 49 20.93 1.66 7.94
CA LYS A 49 22.26 1.99 8.48
C LYS A 49 22.36 3.43 8.95
N GLY A 50 21.67 4.34 8.30
CA GLY A 50 21.67 5.76 8.66
C GLY A 50 20.68 6.12 9.76
N ASP A 51 19.52 5.48 9.77
CA ASP A 51 18.39 5.86 10.60
C ASP A 51 18.41 5.23 12.00
N TYR A 52 19.09 4.06 12.17
CA TYR A 52 19.13 3.33 13.42
C TYR A 52 20.55 3.07 13.91
N SER A 53 20.72 3.00 15.26
CA SER A 53 22.00 2.74 15.89
C SER A 53 22.39 1.25 15.85
N GLU A 54 23.67 0.96 16.00
CA GLU A 54 24.16 -0.41 16.14
C GLU A 54 23.56 -1.10 17.39
N ASP A 55 23.40 -0.37 18.49
CA ASP A 55 22.83 -0.91 19.73
C ASP A 55 21.38 -1.36 19.54
N PHE A 56 20.60 -0.69 18.69
CA PHE A 56 19.25 -1.11 18.32
C PHE A 56 19.26 -2.50 17.67
N PHE A 57 20.10 -2.71 16.65
CA PHE A 57 20.19 -4.02 15.97
C PHE A 57 20.76 -5.10 16.87
N LYS A 58 21.73 -4.75 17.70
CA LYS A 58 22.33 -5.66 18.69
C LYS A 58 21.31 -6.16 19.71
N ALA A 59 20.53 -5.26 20.31
CA ALA A 59 19.45 -5.61 21.24
C ALA A 59 18.41 -6.54 20.61
N ASN A 60 17.98 -6.25 19.38
CA ASN A 60 17.05 -7.08 18.63
C ASN A 60 17.63 -8.47 18.28
N ALA A 61 18.92 -8.56 17.93
CA ALA A 61 19.62 -9.80 17.65
C ALA A 61 19.78 -10.65 18.94
N GLU A 62 20.08 -10.03 20.09
CA GLU A 62 20.15 -10.71 21.39
C GLU A 62 18.82 -11.39 21.75
N VAL A 63 17.68 -10.70 21.55
CA VAL A 63 16.36 -11.28 21.79
C VAL A 63 16.05 -12.43 20.82
N ALA A 64 16.39 -12.29 19.53
CA ALA A 64 16.20 -13.36 18.55
C ALA A 64 17.01 -14.62 18.92
N LEU A 65 18.27 -14.46 19.33
CA LEU A 65 19.10 -15.56 19.81
C LEU A 65 18.60 -16.14 21.15
N LYS A 66 18.05 -15.30 22.04
CA LYS A 66 17.39 -15.73 23.28
C LYS A 66 16.17 -16.60 22.94
N ALA A 67 15.31 -16.16 22.01
CA ALA A 67 14.16 -16.93 21.55
C ALA A 67 14.58 -18.29 20.97
N ARG A 68 15.62 -18.34 20.12
CA ARG A 68 16.18 -19.60 19.60
C ARG A 68 16.62 -20.58 20.67
N ARG A 69 17.17 -20.09 21.78
CA ARG A 69 17.61 -20.93 22.89
C ARG A 69 16.48 -21.38 23.82
N GLU A 70 15.53 -20.51 24.10
CA GLU A 70 14.53 -20.68 25.14
C GLU A 70 13.22 -21.32 24.65
N MET A 71 12.85 -21.11 23.35
CA MET A 71 11.61 -21.65 22.80
C MET A 71 11.77 -23.15 22.46
N PRO A 72 10.72 -23.97 22.67
CA PRO A 72 10.77 -25.42 22.44
C PRO A 72 11.18 -25.82 21.02
N TRP A 73 10.78 -25.00 20.02
CA TRP A 73 11.06 -25.21 18.61
C TRP A 73 12.42 -24.66 18.15
N GLY A 74 13.10 -23.87 18.95
CA GLY A 74 14.32 -23.17 18.51
C GLY A 74 15.44 -24.12 18.05
N LYS A 75 15.53 -25.32 18.63
CA LYS A 75 16.48 -26.38 18.23
C LYS A 75 16.12 -27.06 16.90
N GLN A 76 14.87 -26.94 16.45
CA GLN A 76 14.41 -27.52 15.19
C GLN A 76 14.74 -26.64 14.00
N LEU A 77 15.06 -25.37 14.26
CA LEU A 77 15.38 -24.39 13.21
C LEU A 77 16.81 -24.56 12.74
N ASN A 78 16.98 -24.81 11.44
CA ASN A 78 18.30 -24.69 10.82
C ASN A 78 18.73 -23.22 10.73
N ASP A 79 20.02 -22.99 10.47
CA ASP A 79 20.56 -21.62 10.41
C ASP A 79 19.94 -20.76 9.28
N GLN A 80 19.55 -21.37 8.17
CA GLN A 80 18.92 -20.68 7.05
C GLN A 80 17.55 -20.11 7.46
N LEU A 81 16.67 -20.94 8.04
CA LEU A 81 15.37 -20.47 8.55
C LEU A 81 15.54 -19.38 9.62
N PHE A 82 16.48 -19.55 10.53
CA PHE A 82 16.72 -18.56 11.56
C PHE A 82 17.22 -17.23 11.00
N LYS A 83 18.25 -17.27 10.14
CA LYS A 83 18.89 -16.07 9.58
C LYS A 83 17.94 -15.23 8.74
N HIS A 84 17.11 -15.87 7.93
CA HIS A 84 16.32 -15.19 6.94
C HIS A 84 14.88 -14.88 7.39
N PHE A 85 14.35 -15.64 8.37
CA PHE A 85 12.92 -15.55 8.72
C PHE A 85 12.64 -15.32 10.21
N VAL A 86 13.66 -15.29 11.08
CA VAL A 86 13.52 -14.98 12.51
C VAL A 86 14.38 -13.77 12.90
N LEU A 87 15.67 -13.79 12.55
CA LEU A 87 16.64 -12.78 12.96
C LEU A 87 16.30 -11.36 12.44
N PRO A 88 15.91 -11.15 11.17
CA PRO A 88 15.66 -9.81 10.64
C PRO A 88 14.56 -9.09 11.42
N VAL A 89 14.81 -7.81 11.71
CA VAL A 89 13.80 -6.92 12.31
C VAL A 89 12.84 -6.45 11.24
N ARG A 90 13.40 -5.95 10.12
CA ARG A 90 12.60 -5.42 9.01
C ARG A 90 11.80 -6.50 8.31
N VAL A 91 10.53 -6.20 8.06
CA VAL A 91 9.58 -7.06 7.34
C VAL A 91 9.34 -6.48 5.94
N ASN A 92 8.90 -5.22 5.86
CA ASN A 92 8.56 -4.50 4.63
C ASN A 92 9.27 -3.14 4.59
N ASN A 93 8.52 -2.06 4.44
CA ASN A 93 8.99 -0.67 4.43
C ASN A 93 8.56 0.12 5.68
N GLU A 94 8.20 -0.58 6.76
CA GLU A 94 7.77 0.00 8.03
C GLU A 94 8.90 0.78 8.72
N ARG A 95 8.55 1.71 9.60
CA ARG A 95 9.46 2.22 10.61
C ARG A 95 9.82 1.09 11.57
N LEU A 96 11.12 0.89 11.86
CA LEU A 96 11.55 -0.06 12.89
C LEU A 96 11.37 0.54 14.28
N ASP A 97 11.04 -0.31 15.24
CA ASP A 97 10.85 0.05 16.64
C ASP A 97 11.30 -1.05 17.61
N ASP A 98 11.18 -0.81 18.90
CA ASP A 98 11.61 -1.71 19.95
C ASP A 98 10.59 -2.83 20.29
N PHE A 99 9.65 -3.12 19.40
CA PHE A 99 8.58 -4.10 19.62
C PHE A 99 9.14 -5.44 20.12
N ARG A 100 10.13 -6.00 19.45
CA ARG A 100 10.72 -7.31 19.80
C ARG A 100 11.29 -7.32 21.22
N THR A 101 12.03 -6.31 21.61
CA THR A 101 12.63 -6.20 22.92
C THR A 101 11.60 -5.98 24.02
N MET A 102 10.55 -5.23 23.75
CA MET A 102 9.48 -4.91 24.70
C MET A 102 8.52 -6.08 24.92
N TYR A 103 8.21 -6.87 23.89
CA TYR A 103 7.13 -7.85 23.95
C TYR A 103 7.60 -9.31 24.05
N TYR A 104 8.91 -9.58 24.04
CA TYR A 104 9.40 -10.95 24.08
C TYR A 104 8.86 -11.74 25.28
N ASP A 105 8.97 -11.23 26.50
CA ASP A 105 8.57 -11.97 27.69
C ASP A 105 7.03 -12.15 27.77
N THR A 106 6.26 -11.16 27.29
CA THR A 106 4.79 -11.24 27.18
C THR A 106 4.37 -12.33 26.20
N LEU A 107 4.92 -12.31 24.99
CA LEU A 107 4.57 -13.28 23.96
C LEU A 107 5.07 -14.69 24.30
N LYS A 108 6.26 -14.81 24.89
CA LYS A 108 6.77 -16.08 25.40
C LYS A 108 5.83 -16.70 26.45
N ALA A 109 5.33 -15.88 27.39
CA ALA A 109 4.38 -16.35 28.40
C ALA A 109 3.07 -16.80 27.75
N ARG A 110 2.63 -16.11 26.70
CA ARG A 110 1.40 -16.41 25.96
C ARG A 110 1.43 -17.77 25.28
N VAL A 111 2.56 -18.14 24.70
CA VAL A 111 2.71 -19.42 23.96
C VAL A 111 3.31 -20.55 24.79
N ASN A 112 3.40 -20.38 26.10
CA ASN A 112 4.03 -21.38 26.99
C ASN A 112 3.26 -22.70 26.94
N GLY A 113 3.96 -23.81 26.64
CA GLY A 113 3.42 -25.16 26.60
C GLY A 113 2.71 -25.51 25.28
N LEU A 114 2.66 -24.61 24.31
CA LEU A 114 2.08 -24.86 23.00
C LEU A 114 3.06 -25.50 22.02
N SER A 115 2.57 -26.22 21.03
CA SER A 115 3.34 -26.58 19.83
C SER A 115 3.66 -25.33 19.01
N MET A 116 4.59 -25.41 18.04
CA MET A 116 4.88 -24.26 17.17
C MET A 116 3.67 -23.88 16.30
N HIS A 117 2.89 -24.88 15.84
CA HIS A 117 1.65 -24.70 15.12
C HIS A 117 0.61 -23.93 15.95
N ASP A 118 0.32 -24.43 17.16
CA ASP A 118 -0.67 -23.79 18.04
C ASP A 118 -0.20 -22.41 18.52
N ALA A 119 1.10 -22.23 18.70
CA ALA A 119 1.69 -20.96 19.05
C ALA A 119 1.52 -19.92 17.92
N ALA A 120 1.61 -20.34 16.66
CA ALA A 120 1.36 -19.44 15.54
C ALA A 120 -0.10 -18.96 15.51
N LEU A 121 -1.07 -19.87 15.70
CA LEU A 121 -2.49 -19.50 15.83
C LEU A 121 -2.72 -18.57 17.03
N GLU A 122 -2.13 -18.88 18.20
CA GLU A 122 -2.26 -18.09 19.42
C GLU A 122 -1.67 -16.68 19.30
N ILE A 123 -0.52 -16.52 18.61
CA ILE A 123 0.06 -15.21 18.32
C ILE A 123 -0.85 -14.40 17.40
N ASN A 124 -1.46 -15.02 16.39
CA ASN A 124 -2.41 -14.32 15.51
C ASN A 124 -3.64 -13.82 16.28
N HIS A 125 -4.18 -14.63 17.19
CA HIS A 125 -5.22 -14.21 18.12
C HIS A 125 -4.78 -13.03 19.00
N TRP A 126 -3.54 -13.08 19.54
CA TRP A 126 -3.00 -11.96 20.29
C TRP A 126 -2.89 -10.69 19.43
N CYS A 127 -2.52 -10.82 18.16
CA CYS A 127 -2.47 -9.69 17.22
C CYS A 127 -3.87 -9.10 17.00
N HIS A 128 -4.89 -9.94 16.84
CA HIS A 128 -6.29 -9.51 16.71
C HIS A 128 -6.83 -8.77 17.96
N GLU A 129 -6.38 -9.14 19.16
CA GLU A 129 -6.69 -8.37 20.38
C GLU A 129 -6.20 -6.93 20.32
N LYS A 130 -5.19 -6.64 19.47
CA LYS A 130 -4.48 -5.35 19.45
C LYS A 130 -4.80 -4.49 18.23
N VAL A 131 -4.95 -5.10 17.06
CA VAL A 131 -5.08 -4.41 15.77
C VAL A 131 -6.23 -5.00 14.97
N THR A 132 -6.98 -4.15 14.29
CA THR A 132 -8.01 -4.52 13.32
C THR A 132 -7.78 -3.77 12.01
N TYR A 133 -8.30 -4.31 10.92
CA TYR A 133 -8.18 -3.69 9.61
C TYR A 133 -8.85 -2.31 9.56
N THR A 134 -8.11 -1.35 9.01
CA THR A 134 -8.62 -0.03 8.65
C THR A 134 -7.85 0.48 7.44
N PRO A 135 -8.51 0.85 6.33
CA PRO A 135 -7.82 1.41 5.17
C PRO A 135 -7.14 2.73 5.52
N SER A 136 -5.97 2.95 4.95
CA SER A 136 -5.17 4.15 5.18
C SER A 136 -4.20 4.40 4.03
N ASP A 137 -3.35 5.45 4.12
CA ASP A 137 -2.32 5.77 3.13
C ASP A 137 -1.27 4.65 2.95
N ALA A 138 -0.46 4.77 1.89
CA ALA A 138 0.52 3.74 1.51
C ALA A 138 1.69 3.58 2.49
N ARG A 139 1.94 4.53 3.40
CA ARG A 139 3.01 4.45 4.39
C ARG A 139 2.72 3.35 5.41
N THR A 140 3.68 2.48 5.68
CA THR A 140 3.54 1.40 6.66
C THR A 140 3.98 1.86 8.06
N SER A 141 3.06 1.86 9.01
CA SER A 141 3.32 2.16 10.41
C SER A 141 4.17 1.06 11.07
N SER A 142 4.89 1.41 12.14
CA SER A 142 5.63 0.43 12.93
C SER A 142 4.69 -0.48 13.73
N PRO A 143 5.15 -1.67 14.16
CA PRO A 143 4.37 -2.55 15.03
C PRO A 143 3.81 -1.87 16.28
N LEU A 144 4.61 -1.05 16.99
CA LEU A 144 4.16 -0.31 18.17
C LEU A 144 3.15 0.78 17.82
N ALA A 145 3.29 1.45 16.68
CA ALA A 145 2.34 2.46 16.23
C ALA A 145 0.99 1.84 15.84
N SER A 146 0.98 0.68 15.18
CA SER A 146 -0.25 -0.06 14.89
C SER A 146 -0.97 -0.47 16.16
N MET A 147 -0.26 -0.99 17.16
CA MET A 147 -0.82 -1.31 18.48
C MET A 147 -1.33 -0.06 19.22
N LEU A 148 -0.59 1.06 19.14
CA LEU A 148 -0.95 2.32 19.80
C LEU A 148 -2.30 2.83 19.30
N ASN A 149 -2.58 2.65 18.02
CA ASN A 149 -3.82 3.14 17.40
C ASN A 149 -4.93 2.08 17.32
N GLY A 150 -4.61 0.81 17.56
CA GLY A 150 -5.55 -0.31 17.50
C GLY A 150 -6.02 -0.66 16.10
N GLU A 151 -5.32 -0.18 15.05
CA GLU A 151 -5.71 -0.33 13.66
C GLU A 151 -4.52 -0.39 12.70
N GLY A 152 -4.74 -0.97 11.53
CA GLY A 152 -3.79 -1.01 10.42
C GLY A 152 -4.42 -1.53 9.14
N ARG A 153 -3.88 -1.18 7.96
CA ARG A 153 -4.22 -1.87 6.73
C ARG A 153 -3.48 -3.21 6.63
N CYS A 154 -3.78 -4.04 5.65
CA CYS A 154 -3.16 -5.37 5.48
C CYS A 154 -1.62 -5.36 5.52
N GLY A 155 -0.98 -4.29 5.03
CA GLY A 155 0.47 -4.10 5.10
C GLY A 155 0.99 -3.94 6.52
N GLU A 156 0.29 -3.20 7.39
CA GLU A 156 0.61 -3.05 8.81
C GLU A 156 0.28 -4.31 9.61
N GLU A 157 -0.90 -4.90 9.41
CA GLU A 157 -1.31 -6.12 10.11
C GLU A 157 -0.34 -7.27 9.87
N SER A 158 0.06 -7.47 8.61
CA SER A 158 1.03 -8.52 8.26
C SER A 158 2.44 -8.22 8.78
N THR A 159 2.89 -6.96 8.76
CA THR A 159 4.16 -6.53 9.36
C THR A 159 4.15 -6.78 10.87
N PHE A 160 3.08 -6.39 11.56
CA PHE A 160 2.90 -6.59 13.00
C PHE A 160 2.87 -8.07 13.37
N THR A 161 2.09 -8.88 12.64
CA THR A 161 1.99 -10.33 12.88
C THR A 161 3.33 -11.03 12.65
N VAL A 162 4.07 -10.70 11.58
CA VAL A 162 5.43 -11.24 11.34
C VAL A 162 6.38 -10.84 12.45
N ALA A 163 6.34 -9.59 12.92
CA ALA A 163 7.17 -9.13 14.03
C ALA A 163 6.86 -9.91 15.32
N ALA A 164 5.58 -10.16 15.62
CA ALA A 164 5.16 -10.96 16.79
C ALA A 164 5.62 -12.42 16.70
N MET A 165 5.47 -13.08 15.54
CA MET A 165 5.94 -14.42 15.27
C MET A 165 7.45 -14.55 15.46
N ARG A 166 8.22 -13.65 14.83
CA ARG A 166 9.69 -13.63 14.90
C ARG A 166 10.18 -13.36 16.31
N THR A 167 9.45 -12.61 17.11
CA THR A 167 9.78 -12.31 18.51
C THR A 167 9.88 -13.57 19.36
N VAL A 168 9.02 -14.55 19.15
CA VAL A 168 9.07 -15.85 19.82
C VAL A 168 9.79 -16.94 19.01
N GLY A 169 10.56 -16.55 18.01
CA GLY A 169 11.39 -17.46 17.22
C GLY A 169 10.62 -18.35 16.25
N ILE A 170 9.40 -18.02 15.87
CA ILE A 170 8.66 -18.68 14.78
C ILE A 170 9.09 -18.05 13.46
N PRO A 171 9.63 -18.83 12.49
CA PRO A 171 9.95 -18.30 11.18
C PRO A 171 8.69 -17.81 10.48
N ALA A 172 8.69 -16.54 10.08
CA ALA A 172 7.56 -15.90 9.45
C ALA A 172 7.99 -14.93 8.36
N ARG A 173 7.16 -14.82 7.33
CA ARG A 173 7.36 -13.90 6.21
C ARG A 173 6.05 -13.27 5.77
N GLN A 174 6.12 -12.01 5.37
CA GLN A 174 5.02 -11.35 4.71
C GLN A 174 4.95 -11.84 3.27
N VAL A 175 3.77 -12.25 2.84
CA VAL A 175 3.46 -12.55 1.44
C VAL A 175 2.52 -11.48 0.94
N TYR A 176 2.71 -11.05 -0.31
CA TYR A 176 1.78 -10.11 -0.91
C TYR A 176 1.54 -10.40 -2.39
N THR A 177 0.32 -10.14 -2.82
CA THR A 177 -0.03 -9.95 -4.20
C THR A 177 -0.03 -8.46 -4.47
N PRO A 178 0.86 -7.96 -5.34
CA PRO A 178 1.00 -6.52 -5.55
C PRO A 178 -0.27 -5.93 -6.18
N ARG A 179 -0.97 -6.73 -6.98
CA ARG A 179 -2.27 -6.41 -7.57
C ARG A 179 -3.04 -7.69 -7.87
N TRP A 180 -4.34 -7.70 -7.57
CA TRP A 180 -5.24 -8.72 -8.03
C TRP A 180 -5.53 -8.55 -9.53
N ALA A 181 -5.63 -9.63 -10.29
CA ALA A 181 -5.99 -9.56 -11.70
C ALA A 181 -7.50 -9.42 -11.93
N HIS A 182 -8.32 -9.94 -11.01
CA HIS A 182 -9.77 -10.02 -11.15
C HIS A 182 -10.54 -8.87 -10.46
N THR A 183 -9.88 -8.08 -9.64
CA THR A 183 -10.46 -6.92 -8.92
C THR A 183 -9.40 -5.85 -8.70
N ASP A 184 -9.83 -4.60 -8.55
CA ASP A 184 -8.94 -3.46 -8.36
C ASP A 184 -8.59 -3.33 -6.88
N ASP A 185 -7.57 -4.06 -6.46
CA ASP A 185 -7.05 -4.09 -5.10
C ASP A 185 -5.70 -4.84 -5.05
N ASN A 186 -5.10 -4.89 -3.88
CA ASN A 186 -3.93 -5.68 -3.52
C ASN A 186 -4.15 -6.32 -2.15
N HIS A 187 -3.29 -7.25 -1.75
CA HIS A 187 -3.36 -7.82 -0.40
C HIS A 187 -2.01 -8.29 0.11
N ALA A 188 -1.85 -8.23 1.44
CA ALA A 188 -0.69 -8.77 2.14
C ALA A 188 -1.15 -9.62 3.34
N TRP A 189 -0.48 -10.74 3.55
CA TRP A 189 -0.75 -11.68 4.64
C TRP A 189 0.53 -12.32 5.15
N VAL A 190 0.44 -13.36 5.96
CA VAL A 190 1.58 -14.00 6.59
C VAL A 190 1.68 -15.48 6.24
N GLU A 191 2.89 -15.94 5.93
CA GLU A 191 3.25 -17.35 6.00
C GLU A 191 4.13 -17.62 7.21
N VAL A 192 3.87 -18.73 7.91
CA VAL A 192 4.64 -19.24 9.04
C VAL A 192 5.18 -20.62 8.71
N TRP A 193 6.41 -20.89 9.15
CA TRP A 193 6.99 -22.20 8.99
C TRP A 193 6.72 -23.03 10.24
N THR A 194 5.88 -24.07 10.11
CA THR A 194 5.56 -25.03 11.16
C THR A 194 5.56 -26.43 10.59
N ASP A 195 5.90 -27.42 11.38
CA ASP A 195 5.87 -28.84 10.98
C ASP A 195 6.60 -29.19 9.68
N GLY A 196 7.68 -28.43 9.37
CA GLY A 196 8.52 -28.66 8.20
C GLY A 196 8.03 -28.06 6.89
N LYS A 197 6.99 -27.19 6.91
CA LYS A 197 6.41 -26.54 5.73
C LYS A 197 5.95 -25.12 6.04
N TRP A 198 5.81 -24.32 4.98
CA TRP A 198 5.15 -23.03 5.04
C TRP A 198 3.63 -23.21 4.99
N SER A 199 2.92 -22.50 5.85
CA SER A 199 1.46 -22.41 5.89
C SER A 199 1.04 -20.95 6.06
N PHE A 200 -0.06 -20.53 5.44
CA PHE A 200 -0.52 -19.14 5.50
C PHE A 200 -1.60 -18.92 6.56
N LEU A 201 -1.76 -17.68 6.96
CA LEU A 201 -2.84 -17.17 7.81
C LEU A 201 -3.16 -15.71 7.46
N GLY A 202 -4.41 -15.27 7.67
CA GLY A 202 -4.79 -13.86 7.65
C GLY A 202 -4.19 -13.13 8.84
N ALA A 203 -3.46 -12.05 8.58
CA ALA A 203 -2.79 -11.30 9.64
C ALA A 203 -3.81 -10.53 10.48
N CYS A 204 -3.75 -10.65 11.81
CA CYS A 204 -4.75 -10.12 12.73
C CYS A 204 -6.20 -10.63 12.46
N GLU A 205 -6.36 -11.65 11.63
CA GLU A 205 -7.63 -12.27 11.25
C GLU A 205 -7.57 -13.78 11.54
N PRO A 206 -7.57 -14.20 12.82
CA PRO A 206 -7.33 -15.59 13.18
C PRO A 206 -8.49 -16.50 12.80
N GLU A 207 -8.14 -17.58 12.13
CA GLU A 207 -9.03 -18.69 11.79
C GLU A 207 -8.70 -19.92 12.66
N PRO A 208 -9.57 -20.93 12.75
CA PRO A 208 -9.34 -22.10 13.59
C PRO A 208 -8.10 -22.92 13.20
N GLU A 209 -7.70 -22.87 11.94
CA GLU A 209 -6.63 -23.68 11.35
C GLU A 209 -5.76 -22.82 10.41
N LEU A 210 -4.51 -23.20 10.23
CA LEU A 210 -3.66 -22.61 9.18
C LEU A 210 -4.19 -22.96 7.78
N ASN A 211 -3.86 -22.15 6.80
CA ASN A 211 -4.34 -22.20 5.40
C ASN A 211 -5.84 -21.94 5.26
N MET A 212 -6.44 -21.35 6.28
CA MET A 212 -7.77 -20.76 6.24
C MET A 212 -7.66 -19.25 6.30
N ALA A 213 -8.33 -18.57 5.38
CA ALA A 213 -8.47 -17.12 5.38
C ALA A 213 -9.60 -16.72 4.43
N TRP A 214 -10.16 -15.55 4.63
CA TRP A 214 -11.20 -15.04 3.72
C TRP A 214 -10.73 -14.92 2.27
N PHE A 215 -9.43 -14.73 2.06
CA PHE A 215 -8.85 -14.57 0.73
C PHE A 215 -8.53 -15.89 0.01
N ASN A 216 -8.97 -17.06 0.51
CA ASN A 216 -8.73 -18.34 -0.19
C ASN A 216 -9.29 -18.34 -1.63
N GLU A 217 -10.46 -17.75 -1.86
CA GLU A 217 -11.01 -17.62 -3.21
C GLU A 217 -10.23 -16.58 -4.05
N PRO A 218 -10.02 -15.31 -3.62
CA PRO A 218 -9.18 -14.38 -4.34
C PRO A 218 -7.77 -14.90 -4.63
N ALA A 219 -7.14 -15.57 -3.67
CA ALA A 219 -5.81 -16.15 -3.83
C ALA A 219 -5.77 -17.20 -4.94
N SER A 220 -6.86 -17.95 -5.15
CA SER A 220 -6.97 -18.92 -6.24
C SER A 220 -6.92 -18.29 -7.64
N ARG A 221 -7.08 -16.96 -7.73
CA ARG A 221 -7.11 -16.15 -8.96
C ARG A 221 -5.92 -15.21 -9.11
N ALA A 222 -4.89 -15.37 -8.30
CA ALA A 222 -3.71 -14.51 -8.37
C ALA A 222 -2.85 -14.79 -9.62
N MET A 223 -2.21 -13.73 -10.11
CA MET A 223 -1.16 -13.84 -11.15
C MET A 223 0.24 -13.87 -10.55
N LEU A 224 0.44 -13.30 -9.38
CA LEU A 224 1.71 -13.26 -8.66
C LEU A 224 1.47 -13.21 -7.16
N MET A 225 2.26 -13.99 -6.42
CA MET A 225 2.42 -13.88 -4.97
C MET A 225 3.89 -14.00 -4.64
N HIS A 226 4.44 -13.03 -3.96
CA HIS A 226 5.86 -12.99 -3.69
C HIS A 226 6.19 -12.48 -2.29
N THR A 227 7.43 -12.67 -1.88
CA THR A 227 7.96 -12.17 -0.61
C THR A 227 9.40 -11.73 -0.78
N LEU A 228 9.81 -10.73 0.01
CA LEU A 228 11.17 -10.20 0.06
C LEU A 228 11.90 -10.84 1.25
N VAL A 229 12.72 -11.85 0.97
CA VAL A 229 13.52 -12.53 1.98
C VAL A 229 14.78 -11.74 2.27
N PHE A 230 15.03 -11.38 3.51
CA PHE A 230 16.20 -10.61 3.91
C PHE A 230 17.51 -11.33 3.58
N GLY A 231 18.41 -10.67 2.88
CA GLY A 231 19.73 -11.17 2.51
C GLY A 231 19.76 -12.07 1.26
N ASP A 232 20.90 -12.71 1.03
CA ASP A 232 21.12 -13.68 -0.05
C ASP A 232 20.60 -15.05 0.38
N TYR A 233 19.35 -15.32 0.05
CA TYR A 233 18.65 -16.54 0.42
C TYR A 233 18.78 -17.59 -0.70
N ASP A 234 19.25 -18.79 -0.35
CA ASP A 234 19.42 -19.92 -1.24
C ASP A 234 18.50 -21.08 -0.82
N GLY A 235 17.18 -20.83 -0.87
CA GLY A 235 16.15 -21.82 -0.59
C GLY A 235 15.62 -22.48 -1.87
N PRO A 236 14.64 -23.41 -1.72
CA PRO A 236 14.10 -24.20 -2.81
C PRO A 236 13.08 -23.43 -3.66
N GLU A 237 12.66 -22.24 -3.25
CA GLU A 237 11.62 -21.47 -3.90
C GLU A 237 12.12 -20.84 -5.21
N ASP A 238 11.19 -20.54 -6.12
CA ASP A 238 11.45 -19.85 -7.38
C ASP A 238 11.94 -18.40 -7.13
N VAL A 239 13.16 -18.09 -7.55
CA VAL A 239 13.78 -16.78 -7.34
C VAL A 239 13.39 -15.85 -8.49
N ILE A 240 12.73 -14.75 -8.18
CA ILE A 240 12.42 -13.68 -9.12
C ILE A 240 13.68 -12.87 -9.39
N ARG A 241 14.33 -12.38 -8.35
CA ARG A 241 15.58 -11.58 -8.43
C ARG A 241 16.36 -11.60 -7.12
N ARG A 242 17.66 -11.30 -7.22
CA ARG A 242 18.56 -11.06 -6.10
C ARG A 242 19.04 -9.61 -6.12
N THR A 243 19.18 -9.03 -4.94
CA THR A 243 19.69 -7.67 -4.75
C THR A 243 20.74 -7.67 -3.64
N GLU A 244 21.35 -6.53 -3.41
CA GLU A 244 22.28 -6.35 -2.27
C GLU A 244 21.58 -6.49 -0.89
N ASN A 245 20.27 -6.35 -0.83
CA ASN A 245 19.54 -6.33 0.45
C ASN A 245 18.63 -7.54 0.67
N PHE A 246 18.12 -8.14 -0.40
CA PHE A 246 17.13 -9.21 -0.30
C PHE A 246 17.12 -10.12 -1.53
N THR A 247 16.60 -11.31 -1.36
CA THR A 247 16.16 -12.21 -2.42
C THR A 247 14.65 -12.15 -2.52
N GLU A 248 14.13 -11.78 -3.68
CA GLU A 248 12.70 -11.83 -3.97
C GLU A 248 12.35 -13.22 -4.50
N ILE A 249 11.45 -13.92 -3.82
CA ILE A 249 11.01 -15.26 -4.20
C ILE A 249 9.53 -15.26 -4.53
N ASN A 250 9.18 -16.10 -5.50
CA ASN A 250 7.82 -16.33 -5.94
C ASN A 250 7.24 -17.51 -5.17
N VAL A 251 6.17 -17.26 -4.43
CA VAL A 251 5.51 -18.28 -3.61
C VAL A 251 4.14 -18.69 -4.15
N ILE A 252 3.74 -18.17 -5.31
CA ILE A 252 2.41 -18.44 -5.90
C ILE A 252 2.12 -19.93 -6.07
N GLY A 253 3.17 -20.75 -6.27
CA GLY A 253 3.04 -22.20 -6.38
C GLY A 253 2.50 -22.89 -5.12
N ASN A 254 2.54 -22.23 -3.94
CA ASN A 254 1.93 -22.74 -2.71
C ASN A 254 0.39 -22.66 -2.74
N TYR A 255 -0.17 -21.84 -3.62
CA TYR A 255 -1.59 -21.49 -3.67
C TYR A 255 -2.29 -22.00 -4.91
N VAL A 256 -1.66 -21.88 -6.08
CA VAL A 256 -2.27 -22.19 -7.37
C VAL A 256 -1.31 -22.92 -8.31
N LYS A 257 -1.87 -23.52 -9.36
CA LYS A 257 -1.08 -24.01 -10.47
C LYS A 257 -0.44 -22.85 -11.21
N THR A 258 0.84 -22.95 -11.52
CA THR A 258 1.60 -21.91 -12.20
C THR A 258 1.95 -22.31 -13.63
N ARG A 259 2.24 -21.29 -14.44
CA ARG A 259 2.84 -21.39 -15.77
C ARG A 259 4.14 -20.58 -15.82
N ARG A 260 5.14 -21.15 -16.50
CA ARG A 260 6.36 -20.41 -16.83
C ARG A 260 6.11 -19.62 -18.10
N ASN A 261 6.26 -18.30 -18.02
CA ASN A 261 6.11 -17.39 -19.16
C ASN A 261 7.47 -16.87 -19.59
N ILE A 262 7.73 -16.86 -20.90
CA ILE A 262 9.00 -16.41 -21.47
C ILE A 262 8.72 -15.23 -22.41
N VAL A 263 9.39 -14.13 -22.19
CA VAL A 263 9.37 -12.96 -23.06
C VAL A 263 10.71 -12.85 -23.75
N THR A 264 10.73 -12.92 -25.08
CA THR A 264 11.91 -12.67 -25.89
C THR A 264 11.84 -11.29 -26.50
N VAL A 265 12.84 -10.43 -26.21
CA VAL A 265 12.88 -9.06 -26.71
C VAL A 265 13.80 -8.97 -27.93
N LYS A 266 13.27 -8.34 -28.98
CA LYS A 266 14.00 -8.06 -30.23
C LYS A 266 13.96 -6.57 -30.59
N ASP A 267 14.95 -6.11 -31.30
CA ASP A 267 14.93 -4.79 -31.94
C ASP A 267 14.09 -4.81 -33.23
N SER A 268 13.88 -3.64 -33.84
CA SER A 268 13.12 -3.48 -35.09
C SER A 268 13.75 -4.19 -36.29
N THR A 269 14.99 -4.66 -36.18
CA THR A 269 15.70 -5.40 -37.22
C THR A 269 15.67 -6.94 -36.99
N GLY A 270 15.07 -7.37 -35.86
CA GLY A 270 14.90 -8.77 -35.49
C GLY A 270 16.03 -9.36 -34.66
N ASN A 271 17.05 -8.57 -34.26
CA ASN A 271 18.10 -9.04 -33.36
C ASN A 271 17.61 -9.12 -31.92
N ILE A 272 18.12 -10.06 -31.15
CA ILE A 272 17.83 -10.17 -29.70
C ILE A 272 18.44 -8.98 -28.95
N VAL A 273 17.74 -8.52 -27.89
CA VAL A 273 18.18 -7.41 -27.04
C VAL A 273 18.47 -7.94 -25.64
N THR A 274 19.75 -7.94 -25.26
CA THR A 274 20.21 -8.31 -23.92
C THR A 274 20.11 -7.13 -22.97
N GLY A 275 19.70 -7.36 -21.72
CA GLY A 275 19.59 -6.33 -20.68
C GLY A 275 18.41 -5.39 -20.85
N ALA A 276 17.47 -5.66 -21.77
CA ALA A 276 16.21 -4.94 -21.87
C ALA A 276 15.39 -5.10 -20.59
N ASN A 277 14.73 -4.05 -20.14
CA ASN A 277 13.75 -4.14 -19.07
C ASN A 277 12.47 -4.75 -19.60
N VAL A 278 11.93 -5.75 -18.90
CA VAL A 278 10.65 -6.41 -19.21
C VAL A 278 9.76 -6.31 -18.00
N GLY A 279 8.76 -5.44 -18.07
CA GLY A 279 7.71 -5.32 -17.08
C GLY A 279 6.60 -6.33 -17.35
N PHE A 280 6.39 -7.25 -16.39
CA PHE A 280 5.24 -8.14 -16.34
C PHE A 280 4.13 -7.41 -15.62
N CYS A 281 3.10 -7.00 -16.35
CA CYS A 281 2.10 -6.04 -15.86
C CYS A 281 0.74 -6.71 -15.64
N ILE A 282 0.11 -6.35 -14.53
CA ILE A 282 -1.29 -6.69 -14.21
C ILE A 282 -2.11 -5.41 -14.37
N TYR A 283 -3.23 -5.47 -15.11
CA TYR A 283 -4.17 -4.36 -15.09
C TYR A 283 -4.85 -4.30 -13.72
N ASN A 284 -4.75 -3.13 -13.09
CA ASN A 284 -5.40 -2.91 -11.80
C ASN A 284 -5.59 -1.41 -11.62
N TYR A 285 -6.78 -1.00 -11.19
CA TYR A 285 -7.22 0.37 -11.32
C TYR A 285 -7.13 0.81 -12.80
N GLY A 286 -6.78 2.04 -13.11
CA GLY A 286 -6.58 2.53 -14.48
C GLY A 286 -5.18 2.30 -15.05
N GLU A 287 -4.39 1.35 -14.53
CA GLU A 287 -2.98 1.19 -14.84
C GLU A 287 -2.62 -0.24 -15.29
N MET A 288 -1.70 -0.34 -16.25
CA MET A 288 -0.93 -1.56 -16.49
C MET A 288 0.23 -1.61 -15.48
N PHE A 289 -0.07 -2.01 -14.24
CA PHE A 289 0.88 -2.00 -13.12
C PHE A 289 1.99 -3.03 -13.33
N PRO A 290 3.28 -2.63 -13.33
CA PRO A 290 4.41 -3.56 -13.47
C PRO A 290 4.62 -4.34 -12.16
N ALA A 291 3.99 -5.50 -12.04
CA ALA A 291 4.11 -6.35 -10.85
C ALA A 291 5.54 -6.84 -10.63
N VAL A 292 6.26 -7.14 -11.71
CA VAL A 292 7.69 -7.48 -11.71
C VAL A 292 8.34 -6.89 -12.94
N THR A 293 9.54 -6.33 -12.78
CA THR A 293 10.41 -5.93 -13.90
C THR A 293 11.70 -6.73 -13.85
N LEU A 294 11.98 -7.48 -14.91
CA LEU A 294 13.18 -8.29 -15.09
C LEU A 294 14.02 -7.77 -16.24
N LYS A 295 15.31 -8.11 -16.26
CA LYS A 295 16.17 -7.87 -17.40
C LYS A 295 16.32 -9.11 -18.27
N THR A 296 16.35 -8.92 -19.58
CA THR A 296 16.62 -10.02 -20.51
C THR A 296 18.04 -10.55 -20.35
N ASP A 297 18.19 -11.87 -20.45
CA ASP A 297 19.46 -12.58 -20.44
C ASP A 297 20.23 -12.45 -21.77
N GLN A 298 21.28 -13.27 -21.94
CA GLN A 298 22.11 -13.30 -23.15
C GLN A 298 21.34 -13.82 -24.40
N ASN A 299 20.22 -14.51 -24.20
CA ASN A 299 19.33 -14.98 -25.27
C ASN A 299 18.22 -13.96 -25.56
N GLY A 300 18.25 -12.78 -24.93
CA GLY A 300 17.20 -11.78 -25.01
C GLY A 300 15.91 -12.19 -24.29
N GLN A 301 15.99 -13.07 -23.29
CA GLN A 301 14.83 -13.65 -22.61
C GLN A 301 14.71 -13.21 -21.15
N ALA A 302 13.49 -12.94 -20.72
CA ALA A 302 13.09 -12.84 -19.34
C ALA A 302 11.95 -13.82 -19.06
N SER A 303 11.95 -14.49 -17.90
CA SER A 303 10.91 -15.47 -17.58
C SER A 303 10.38 -15.30 -16.15
N LEU A 304 9.09 -15.60 -15.97
CA LEU A 304 8.38 -15.52 -14.70
C LEU A 304 7.33 -16.63 -14.60
N HIS A 305 7.23 -17.30 -13.44
CA HIS A 305 6.09 -18.16 -13.14
C HIS A 305 4.91 -17.34 -12.65
N THR A 306 3.73 -17.51 -13.23
CA THR A 306 2.50 -16.79 -12.86
C THR A 306 1.31 -17.74 -12.73
N GLY A 307 0.21 -17.22 -12.19
CA GLY A 307 -1.10 -17.85 -12.32
C GLY A 307 -1.56 -17.98 -13.77
N ILE A 308 -2.69 -18.60 -13.98
CA ILE A 308 -3.22 -18.92 -15.34
C ILE A 308 -4.26 -17.87 -15.73
N GLY A 309 -3.84 -16.84 -16.46
CA GLY A 309 -4.64 -15.73 -16.96
C GLY A 309 -3.87 -14.92 -17.98
N ASP A 310 -4.34 -13.74 -18.36
CA ASP A 310 -3.61 -12.86 -19.26
C ASP A 310 -2.69 -11.91 -18.49
N MET A 311 -1.51 -11.62 -19.03
CA MET A 311 -0.55 -10.67 -18.46
C MET A 311 0.01 -9.77 -19.54
N PHE A 312 -0.13 -8.47 -19.36
CA PHE A 312 0.44 -7.48 -20.28
C PHE A 312 1.94 -7.34 -20.07
N VAL A 313 2.67 -7.14 -21.16
CA VAL A 313 4.12 -6.95 -21.14
C VAL A 313 4.50 -5.61 -21.75
N TRP A 314 5.35 -4.88 -21.04
CA TRP A 314 6.03 -3.69 -21.53
C TRP A 314 7.54 -3.93 -21.52
N ALA A 315 8.19 -3.93 -22.70
CA ALA A 315 9.63 -4.07 -22.80
C ALA A 315 10.28 -2.74 -23.25
N SER A 316 11.46 -2.41 -22.70
CA SER A 316 12.16 -1.17 -23.07
C SER A 316 13.68 -1.34 -23.04
N SER A 317 14.37 -0.70 -23.98
CA SER A 317 15.82 -0.60 -24.04
C SER A 317 16.26 0.52 -25.00
N GLY A 318 17.29 1.28 -24.63
CA GLY A 318 17.93 2.26 -25.51
C GLY A 318 16.99 3.35 -26.05
N GLY A 319 15.99 3.79 -25.26
CA GLY A 319 15.01 4.79 -25.66
C GLY A 319 13.88 4.25 -26.56
N ARG A 320 13.81 2.94 -26.76
CA ARG A 320 12.72 2.29 -27.49
C ARG A 320 11.91 1.37 -26.58
N TYR A 321 10.67 1.11 -26.95
CA TYR A 321 9.77 0.20 -26.22
C TYR A 321 8.91 -0.63 -27.17
N GLY A 322 8.31 -1.67 -26.62
CA GLY A 322 7.34 -2.52 -27.30
C GLY A 322 6.43 -3.18 -26.31
N THR A 323 5.28 -3.67 -26.76
CA THR A 323 4.26 -4.28 -25.91
C THR A 323 3.84 -5.65 -26.41
N GLY A 324 3.21 -6.43 -25.52
CA GLY A 324 2.63 -7.73 -25.86
C GLY A 324 1.66 -8.22 -24.80
N LEU A 325 0.87 -9.23 -25.13
CA LEU A 325 -0.04 -9.90 -24.21
C LEU A 325 0.30 -11.39 -24.13
N LEU A 326 0.62 -11.84 -22.93
CA LEU A 326 0.81 -13.25 -22.59
C LEU A 326 -0.54 -13.89 -22.28
N HIS A 327 -0.84 -15.03 -22.94
CA HIS A 327 -2.01 -15.86 -22.68
C HIS A 327 -1.54 -17.16 -22.02
N THR A 328 -1.52 -17.20 -20.68
CA THR A 328 -0.90 -18.32 -19.94
C THR A 328 -1.76 -19.58 -19.88
N ASP A 329 -2.99 -19.53 -20.37
CA ASP A 329 -3.93 -20.65 -20.44
C ASP A 329 -3.70 -21.62 -21.61
N ARG A 330 -2.88 -21.24 -22.63
CA ARG A 330 -2.80 -21.91 -23.91
C ARG A 330 -1.73 -22.99 -24.05
N ALA A 331 -0.64 -22.94 -23.27
CA ALA A 331 0.47 -23.90 -23.35
C ALA A 331 1.16 -24.08 -21.99
N GLU A 332 1.96 -25.17 -21.82
CA GLU A 332 2.75 -25.39 -20.60
C GLU A 332 3.86 -24.36 -20.43
N ASP A 333 4.59 -24.07 -21.53
CA ASP A 333 5.55 -22.97 -21.61
C ASP A 333 4.97 -21.89 -22.52
N CYS A 334 4.49 -20.80 -21.93
CA CYS A 334 3.98 -19.67 -22.67
C CYS A 334 5.10 -18.73 -23.03
N GLY A 335 5.16 -18.30 -24.28
CA GLY A 335 6.19 -17.36 -24.74
C GLY A 335 5.67 -16.40 -25.79
N ILE A 336 6.15 -15.16 -25.71
CA ILE A 336 5.90 -14.13 -26.73
C ILE A 336 7.22 -13.49 -27.17
N VAL A 337 7.21 -12.94 -28.37
CA VAL A 337 8.27 -12.04 -28.85
C VAL A 337 7.73 -10.63 -28.80
N VAL A 338 8.44 -9.75 -28.08
CA VAL A 338 8.18 -8.32 -28.05
C VAL A 338 9.23 -7.61 -28.87
N THR A 339 8.80 -6.88 -29.89
CA THR A 339 9.70 -6.06 -30.73
C THR A 339 9.71 -4.62 -30.20
N LEU A 340 10.91 -4.04 -30.02
CA LEU A 340 11.06 -2.64 -29.63
C LEU A 340 10.91 -1.76 -30.88
N ASP A 341 9.70 -1.56 -31.32
CA ASP A 341 9.33 -0.86 -32.56
C ASP A 341 8.85 0.57 -32.34
N HIS A 342 8.59 0.97 -31.08
CA HIS A 342 8.19 2.33 -30.73
C HIS A 342 9.32 3.10 -30.05
N ASN A 343 9.27 4.42 -30.15
CA ASN A 343 10.07 5.39 -29.41
C ASN A 343 9.20 6.52 -28.86
N ASP A 344 9.79 7.51 -28.20
CA ASP A 344 9.07 8.61 -27.58
C ASP A 344 8.30 9.53 -28.57
N THR A 345 8.41 9.31 -29.87
CA THR A 345 7.75 10.12 -30.93
C THR A 345 6.74 9.33 -31.78
N GLU A 346 6.73 8.01 -31.65
CA GLU A 346 5.83 7.14 -32.41
C GLU A 346 4.53 6.94 -31.62
N MET A 347 3.41 7.17 -32.31
CA MET A 347 2.07 7.09 -31.67
C MET A 347 1.60 5.65 -31.58
N MET A 348 1.03 5.28 -30.41
CA MET A 348 0.41 3.99 -30.14
C MET A 348 -1.08 4.20 -29.86
N ASP A 349 -1.93 3.36 -30.42
CA ASP A 349 -3.38 3.32 -30.15
C ASP A 349 -3.81 1.84 -30.23
N ILE A 350 -4.02 1.21 -29.07
CA ILE A 350 -4.31 -0.23 -28.97
C ILE A 350 -5.45 -0.50 -27.98
N ASP A 351 -6.30 -1.44 -28.37
CA ASP A 351 -7.32 -2.05 -27.53
C ASP A 351 -6.84 -3.43 -27.06
N ILE A 352 -7.04 -3.73 -25.78
CA ILE A 352 -6.55 -4.94 -25.13
C ILE A 352 -7.66 -5.55 -24.29
N ASP A 353 -8.00 -6.81 -24.54
CA ASP A 353 -8.87 -7.62 -23.70
C ASP A 353 -8.01 -8.47 -22.77
N ILE A 354 -8.21 -8.36 -21.45
CA ILE A 354 -7.42 -9.03 -20.42
C ILE A 354 -8.33 -9.95 -19.61
N ASN A 355 -8.05 -11.25 -19.64
CA ASN A 355 -8.80 -12.26 -18.90
C ASN A 355 -8.04 -12.61 -17.62
N PRO A 356 -8.63 -12.42 -16.41
CA PRO A 356 -8.02 -12.89 -15.18
C PRO A 356 -8.07 -14.41 -15.09
N PRO A 357 -7.31 -15.03 -14.15
CA PRO A 357 -7.48 -16.45 -13.85
C PRO A 357 -8.92 -16.80 -13.49
N ALA A 358 -9.36 -17.97 -13.94
CA ALA A 358 -10.69 -18.48 -13.61
C ALA A 358 -10.86 -18.65 -12.09
N PRO A 359 -12.08 -18.49 -11.55
CA PRO A 359 -12.35 -18.77 -10.15
C PRO A 359 -11.96 -20.20 -9.77
N GLY A 360 -11.31 -20.34 -8.62
CA GLY A 360 -10.87 -21.60 -8.06
C GLY A 360 -11.16 -21.65 -6.56
N ARG A 361 -10.70 -22.69 -5.90
CA ARG A 361 -10.81 -22.84 -4.45
C ARG A 361 -9.51 -23.42 -3.88
N ILE A 362 -8.95 -22.75 -2.88
CA ILE A 362 -7.92 -23.34 -2.03
C ILE A 362 -8.67 -24.11 -0.94
N PRO A 363 -8.48 -25.44 -0.84
CA PRO A 363 -9.16 -26.23 0.17
C PRO A 363 -8.78 -25.77 1.58
N ALA A 364 -9.78 -25.55 2.42
CA ALA A 364 -9.60 -25.26 3.83
C ALA A 364 -10.77 -25.92 4.58
N GLU A 365 -10.47 -26.68 5.63
CA GLU A 365 -11.50 -27.40 6.40
C GLU A 365 -11.23 -27.24 7.89
N ALA A 366 -12.26 -26.85 8.63
CA ALA A 366 -12.29 -26.87 10.07
C ALA A 366 -13.63 -27.48 10.53
N SER A 367 -13.68 -28.06 11.72
CA SER A 367 -14.93 -28.55 12.25
C SER A 367 -15.87 -27.39 12.61
N GLU A 368 -17.18 -27.59 12.48
CA GLU A 368 -18.19 -26.61 12.91
C GLU A 368 -17.98 -26.16 14.37
N ALA A 369 -17.57 -27.08 15.25
CA ALA A 369 -17.26 -26.75 16.64
C ALA A 369 -16.06 -25.81 16.76
N ALA A 370 -14.99 -26.01 15.95
CA ALA A 370 -13.82 -25.13 15.93
C ALA A 370 -14.18 -23.75 15.39
N ILE A 371 -14.97 -23.67 14.33
CA ILE A 371 -15.47 -22.41 13.76
C ILE A 371 -16.31 -21.64 14.79
N ALA A 372 -17.26 -22.31 15.47
CA ALA A 372 -18.08 -21.69 16.51
C ALA A 372 -17.24 -21.20 17.71
N ALA A 373 -16.26 -21.97 18.14
CA ALA A 373 -15.35 -21.59 19.23
C ALA A 373 -14.50 -20.39 18.86
N ASN A 374 -13.98 -20.36 17.61
CA ASN A 374 -13.19 -19.23 17.08
C ASN A 374 -14.03 -17.96 17.06
N LYS A 375 -15.28 -18.01 16.57
CA LYS A 375 -16.18 -16.85 16.53
C LYS A 375 -16.44 -16.26 17.93
N LEU A 376 -16.63 -17.10 18.95
CA LEU A 376 -16.81 -16.63 20.32
C LEU A 376 -15.52 -15.98 20.87
N ARG A 377 -14.39 -16.52 20.49
CA ARG A 377 -13.08 -15.97 20.88
C ARG A 377 -12.84 -14.61 20.23
N LEU A 378 -13.08 -14.46 18.94
CA LEU A 378 -13.00 -13.20 18.22
C LEU A 378 -13.85 -12.10 18.86
N ALA A 379 -15.10 -12.39 19.19
CA ALA A 379 -15.99 -11.42 19.86
C ALA A 379 -15.43 -10.94 21.21
N ARG A 380 -14.75 -11.83 21.96
CA ARG A 380 -14.06 -11.45 23.19
C ARG A 380 -12.82 -10.56 22.92
N GLU A 381 -12.05 -10.88 21.92
CA GLU A 381 -10.87 -10.14 21.52
C GLU A 381 -11.23 -8.74 21.02
N ASP A 382 -12.30 -8.63 20.23
CA ASP A 382 -12.91 -7.36 19.85
C ASP A 382 -13.28 -6.51 21.07
N SER A 383 -13.89 -7.12 22.08
CA SER A 383 -14.25 -6.40 23.32
C SER A 383 -13.02 -5.85 24.05
N LEU A 384 -11.89 -6.59 24.03
CA LEU A 384 -10.63 -6.11 24.62
C LEU A 384 -10.06 -4.91 23.84
N ARG A 385 -10.05 -4.97 22.51
CA ARG A 385 -9.59 -3.89 21.64
C ARG A 385 -10.49 -2.66 21.79
N LEU A 386 -11.80 -2.82 21.76
CA LEU A 386 -12.75 -1.72 21.95
C LEU A 386 -12.61 -1.07 23.32
N ALA A 387 -12.38 -1.85 24.38
CA ALA A 387 -12.09 -1.30 25.70
C ALA A 387 -10.81 -0.46 25.74
N TYR A 388 -9.80 -0.85 24.97
CA TYR A 388 -8.58 -0.06 24.82
C TYR A 388 -8.83 1.22 24.02
N THR A 389 -9.47 1.15 22.85
CA THR A 389 -9.73 2.33 22.01
C THR A 389 -10.70 3.31 22.65
N ALA A 390 -11.60 2.85 23.51
CA ALA A 390 -12.44 3.71 24.34
C ALA A 390 -11.64 4.61 25.32
N THR A 391 -10.35 4.34 25.51
CA THR A 391 -9.45 5.23 26.28
C THR A 391 -8.90 6.39 25.46
N PHE A 392 -9.17 6.47 24.16
CA PHE A 392 -8.71 7.57 23.29
C PHE A 392 -9.46 8.86 23.59
N THR A 393 -8.95 9.95 23.04
CA THR A 393 -9.61 11.25 23.15
C THR A 393 -10.84 11.29 22.24
N ASP A 394 -11.95 11.75 22.78
CA ASP A 394 -13.21 11.96 22.09
C ASP A 394 -13.75 13.40 22.32
N GLU A 395 -14.87 13.73 21.69
CA GLU A 395 -15.48 15.07 21.80
C GLU A 395 -15.85 15.43 23.24
N VAL A 396 -16.15 14.45 24.09
CA VAL A 396 -16.59 14.67 25.47
C VAL A 396 -15.42 15.02 26.38
N ASN A 397 -14.26 14.41 26.19
CA ASN A 397 -13.10 14.55 27.08
C ASN A 397 -11.95 15.40 26.49
N ALA A 398 -12.05 15.83 25.22
CA ALA A 398 -10.96 16.55 24.55
C ALA A 398 -10.54 17.85 25.27
N ALA A 399 -11.48 18.67 25.68
CA ALA A 399 -11.19 19.96 26.37
C ALA A 399 -10.53 19.74 27.74
N GLU A 400 -10.98 18.75 28.51
CA GLU A 400 -10.36 18.40 29.80
C GLU A 400 -8.95 17.87 29.60
N ARG A 401 -8.76 16.99 28.63
CA ARG A 401 -7.44 16.42 28.31
C ARG A 401 -6.46 17.42 27.75
N LEU A 402 -6.92 18.36 26.93
CA LEU A 402 -6.10 19.47 26.43
C LEU A 402 -5.57 20.28 27.61
N GLY A 403 -6.42 20.69 28.51
CA GLY A 403 -6.06 21.45 29.71
C GLY A 403 -5.50 22.84 29.40
N LEU A 404 -5.78 23.39 28.21
CA LEU A 404 -5.42 24.76 27.81
C LEU A 404 -6.69 25.57 27.55
N ALA A 405 -6.74 26.77 28.08
CA ALA A 405 -7.76 27.78 27.74
C ALA A 405 -7.17 28.79 26.78
N THR A 406 -7.46 28.65 25.50
CA THR A 406 -6.91 29.46 24.41
C THR A 406 -7.98 29.74 23.37
N GLU A 407 -7.81 30.78 22.56
CA GLU A 407 -8.67 31.07 21.41
C GLU A 407 -8.65 29.96 20.34
N TYR A 408 -7.63 29.07 20.37
CA TYR A 408 -7.49 27.93 19.47
C TYR A 408 -8.00 26.60 20.04
N SER A 409 -8.76 26.61 21.17
CA SER A 409 -9.16 25.39 21.89
C SER A 409 -9.87 24.37 20.99
N ASP A 410 -10.79 24.81 20.12
CA ASP A 410 -11.54 23.90 19.23
C ASP A 410 -10.61 23.18 18.21
N ALA A 411 -9.71 23.94 17.58
CA ALA A 411 -8.74 23.37 16.64
C ALA A 411 -7.79 22.41 17.36
N ALA A 412 -7.32 22.74 18.56
CA ALA A 412 -6.46 21.89 19.36
C ALA A 412 -7.16 20.60 19.82
N CYS A 413 -8.43 20.68 20.24
CA CYS A 413 -9.23 19.52 20.59
C CYS A 413 -9.41 18.56 19.40
N LYS A 414 -9.66 19.09 18.20
CA LYS A 414 -9.74 18.29 16.98
C LYS A 414 -8.44 17.51 16.72
N GLN A 415 -7.27 18.15 16.87
CA GLN A 415 -6.00 17.45 16.69
C GLN A 415 -5.79 16.33 17.72
N LEU A 416 -6.26 16.49 18.96
CA LEU A 416 -6.21 15.42 19.96
C LEU A 416 -7.10 14.22 19.61
N ILE A 417 -8.28 14.48 19.07
CA ILE A 417 -9.21 13.43 18.62
C ILE A 417 -8.60 12.68 17.43
N ASP A 418 -8.09 13.40 16.44
CA ASP A 418 -7.47 12.82 15.23
C ASP A 418 -6.21 12.00 15.56
N ALA A 419 -5.51 12.33 16.65
CA ALA A 419 -4.31 11.62 17.11
C ALA A 419 -4.58 10.22 17.70
N LYS A 420 -5.83 9.85 17.98
CA LYS A 420 -6.19 8.54 18.56
C LYS A 420 -5.27 8.16 19.75
N GLY A 421 -4.58 7.03 19.66
CA GLY A 421 -3.67 6.55 20.71
C GLY A 421 -2.48 7.47 21.00
N ASN A 422 -2.06 8.25 20.00
CA ASN A 422 -0.93 9.20 20.11
C ASN A 422 -1.27 10.55 20.78
N TRP A 423 -2.48 10.73 21.29
CA TRP A 423 -2.97 11.99 21.78
C TRP A 423 -2.06 12.65 22.86
N ARG A 424 -1.29 11.86 23.61
CA ARG A 424 -0.39 12.38 24.65
C ARG A 424 0.79 13.14 24.06
N GLU A 425 1.41 12.63 23.00
CA GLU A 425 2.50 13.29 22.29
C GLU A 425 2.03 14.59 21.63
N ILE A 426 0.87 14.56 20.98
CA ILE A 426 0.29 15.75 20.36
C ILE A 426 -0.11 16.80 21.42
N ARG A 427 -0.67 16.35 22.55
CA ARG A 427 -0.96 17.26 23.68
C ARG A 427 0.32 17.91 24.21
N GLU A 428 1.36 17.11 24.48
CA GLU A 428 2.65 17.61 24.98
C GLU A 428 3.23 18.66 24.04
N PHE A 429 3.19 18.40 22.73
CA PHE A 429 3.61 19.35 21.71
C PHE A 429 2.81 20.65 21.78
N MET A 430 1.48 20.60 21.82
CA MET A 430 0.63 21.81 21.86
C MET A 430 0.82 22.61 23.14
N VAL A 431 0.97 21.96 24.30
CA VAL A 431 1.28 22.63 25.56
C VAL A 431 2.62 23.35 25.45
N LYS A 432 3.65 22.67 24.95
CA LYS A 432 4.98 23.24 24.75
C LYS A 432 4.98 24.42 23.76
N ALA A 433 4.20 24.31 22.68
CA ALA A 433 4.02 25.40 21.72
C ALA A 433 3.30 26.59 22.34
N ASN A 434 2.26 26.38 23.15
CA ASN A 434 1.55 27.44 23.89
C ASN A 434 2.46 28.16 24.86
N ASP A 435 3.28 27.43 25.61
CA ASP A 435 4.21 28.01 26.61
C ASP A 435 5.33 28.84 25.97
N ASN A 436 5.48 28.79 24.67
CA ASN A 436 6.46 29.52 23.86
C ASN A 436 5.81 30.49 22.85
N ASP A 437 4.52 30.82 22.99
CA ASP A 437 3.76 31.70 22.10
C ASP A 437 3.77 31.26 20.60
N LEU A 438 3.86 29.95 20.35
CA LEU A 438 3.92 29.32 19.01
C LEU A 438 2.74 28.37 18.71
N LEU A 439 1.66 28.43 19.54
CA LEU A 439 0.55 27.48 19.38
C LEU A 439 -0.15 27.58 18.02
N ARG A 440 -0.33 28.82 17.50
CA ARG A 440 -0.92 29.04 16.16
C ARG A 440 -0.10 28.34 15.07
N GLU A 441 1.19 28.60 15.04
CA GLU A 441 2.11 28.02 14.07
C GLU A 441 2.17 26.48 14.23
N GLY A 442 2.16 25.98 15.45
CA GLY A 442 2.10 24.55 15.74
C GLY A 442 0.83 23.88 15.24
N LEU A 443 -0.33 24.53 15.37
CA LEU A 443 -1.60 24.01 14.84
C LEU A 443 -1.66 24.05 13.32
N GLU A 444 -1.16 25.11 12.68
CA GLU A 444 -1.05 25.17 11.21
C GLU A 444 -0.10 24.08 10.70
N MET A 445 1.03 23.85 11.37
CA MET A 445 1.93 22.75 11.03
C MET A 445 1.23 21.37 11.14
N LEU A 446 0.47 21.11 12.20
CA LEU A 446 -0.26 19.84 12.34
C LEU A 446 -1.27 19.61 11.21
N LYS A 447 -1.87 20.67 10.64
CA LYS A 447 -2.78 20.56 9.49
C LYS A 447 -2.07 20.09 8.20
N THR A 448 -0.75 20.31 8.08
CA THR A 448 0.03 19.88 6.91
C THR A 448 0.40 18.38 6.96
N LEU A 449 0.15 17.72 8.08
CA LEU A 449 0.47 16.31 8.30
C LEU A 449 -0.70 15.39 7.93
N SER A 450 -0.39 14.20 7.45
CA SER A 450 -1.39 13.17 7.25
C SER A 450 -1.96 12.70 8.60
N ARG A 451 -3.17 12.11 8.57
CA ARG A 451 -3.76 11.51 9.78
C ARG A 451 -2.84 10.47 10.41
N LYS A 452 -2.12 9.70 9.59
CA LYS A 452 -1.18 8.68 10.07
C LYS A 452 0.05 9.31 10.74
N ASP A 453 0.55 10.42 10.22
CA ASP A 453 1.64 11.16 10.86
C ASP A 453 1.24 11.70 12.24
N ILE A 454 0.05 12.26 12.38
CA ILE A 454 -0.47 12.73 13.67
C ILE A 454 -0.58 11.57 14.66
N ARG A 455 -0.90 10.37 14.21
CA ARG A 455 -1.10 9.17 15.04
C ARG A 455 0.19 8.48 15.49
N ASP A 456 1.36 8.82 14.93
CA ASP A 456 2.63 8.16 15.28
C ASP A 456 3.85 9.07 15.42
N THR A 457 3.70 10.38 15.21
CA THR A 457 4.79 11.36 15.38
C THR A 457 4.92 11.78 16.84
N LYS A 458 6.16 11.84 17.32
CA LYS A 458 6.47 12.25 18.70
C LYS A 458 6.60 13.76 18.84
N CYS A 459 6.42 14.23 20.06
CA CYS A 459 6.54 15.65 20.42
C CYS A 459 7.88 16.28 20.03
N ASP A 460 9.00 15.57 20.22
CA ASP A 460 10.34 16.07 19.92
C ASP A 460 10.56 16.35 18.43
N VAL A 461 9.98 15.53 17.56
CA VAL A 461 10.02 15.71 16.08
C VAL A 461 9.27 16.98 15.69
N LEU A 462 8.04 17.12 16.19
CA LEU A 462 7.21 18.30 15.91
C LEU A 462 7.86 19.57 16.45
N TRP A 463 8.48 19.46 17.62
CA TRP A 463 9.17 20.58 18.26
C TRP A 463 10.43 21.01 17.48
N ASP A 464 11.25 20.07 17.02
CA ASP A 464 12.44 20.36 16.19
C ASP A 464 12.04 21.14 14.92
N ALA A 465 10.97 20.72 14.25
CA ALA A 465 10.45 21.41 13.07
C ALA A 465 9.97 22.84 13.43
N LEU A 466 9.13 22.96 14.46
CA LEU A 466 8.51 24.24 14.83
C LEU A 466 9.54 25.32 15.21
N ILE A 467 10.49 25.00 16.09
CA ILE A 467 11.48 25.99 16.54
C ILE A 467 12.51 26.34 15.48
N SER A 468 12.81 25.42 14.57
CA SER A 468 13.79 25.63 13.50
C SER A 468 13.24 26.52 12.39
N ALA A 469 11.97 26.38 12.08
CA ALA A 469 11.27 27.18 11.08
C ALA A 469 10.75 28.53 11.61
N ALA A 470 10.72 28.73 12.92
CA ALA A 470 10.24 29.99 13.54
C ALA A 470 11.09 31.23 13.24
N LYS A 471 12.20 31.06 12.49
CA LYS A 471 12.99 32.19 12.00
C LYS A 471 12.40 32.67 10.67
N PRO A 472 11.67 33.83 10.67
CA PRO A 472 11.04 34.31 9.45
C PRO A 472 12.10 34.67 8.41
N ASN A 473 11.94 34.16 7.20
CA ASN A 473 12.73 34.59 6.07
C ASN A 473 11.87 35.42 5.09
N PHE A 474 12.52 36.01 4.09
CA PHE A 474 11.91 36.97 3.17
C PHE A 474 10.70 36.41 2.40
N ILE A 475 10.75 35.15 1.99
CA ILE A 475 9.72 34.54 1.12
C ILE A 475 8.44 34.22 1.90
N SER A 476 8.58 33.77 3.15
CA SER A 476 7.45 33.39 3.99
C SER A 476 6.61 34.57 4.52
N LYS A 477 7.18 35.78 4.59
CA LYS A 477 6.45 36.96 5.07
C LYS A 477 5.30 37.42 4.16
N ASN A 478 5.32 37.00 2.89
CA ASN A 478 4.34 37.46 1.89
C ASN A 478 3.25 36.41 1.56
N ASN A 479 3.43 35.13 1.96
CA ASN A 479 2.47 34.05 1.74
C ASN A 479 2.57 33.01 2.87
N GLU A 480 1.65 33.08 3.84
CA GLU A 480 1.64 32.19 5.00
C GLU A 480 1.48 30.71 4.61
N ASN A 481 0.68 30.38 3.60
CA ASN A 481 0.49 28.99 3.16
C ASN A 481 1.81 28.40 2.61
N ILE A 482 2.56 29.16 1.82
CA ILE A 482 3.89 28.73 1.32
C ILE A 482 4.83 28.44 2.51
N TYR A 483 4.76 29.23 3.55
CA TYR A 483 5.56 28.99 4.75
C TYR A 483 5.14 27.71 5.48
N PHE A 484 3.85 27.51 5.72
CA PHE A 484 3.38 26.35 6.44
C PHE A 484 3.62 25.06 5.65
N ASP A 485 3.30 25.03 4.37
CA ASP A 485 3.34 23.81 3.56
C ASP A 485 4.76 23.44 3.13
N PHE A 486 5.65 24.42 2.87
CA PHE A 486 6.92 24.17 2.21
C PHE A 486 8.17 24.60 3.00
N VAL A 487 8.01 25.13 4.21
CA VAL A 487 9.10 25.42 5.14
C VAL A 487 8.87 24.74 6.48
N LEU A 488 7.70 24.96 7.10
CA LEU A 488 7.37 24.48 8.45
C LEU A 488 6.99 23.01 8.47
N CYS A 489 6.33 22.51 7.44
CA CYS A 489 5.89 21.12 7.34
C CYS A 489 7.09 20.16 7.49
N PRO A 490 7.10 19.26 8.50
CA PRO A 490 8.20 18.33 8.71
C PRO A 490 8.24 17.20 7.67
N ARG A 491 7.11 16.91 6.99
CA ARG A 491 7.00 15.90 5.95
C ARG A 491 7.49 16.44 4.61
N ILE A 492 8.36 15.69 3.94
CA ILE A 492 8.86 16.05 2.61
C ILE A 492 8.25 15.13 1.56
N HIS A 493 8.29 13.80 1.81
CA HIS A 493 7.73 12.80 0.91
C HIS A 493 7.25 11.57 1.72
N GLY A 494 7.90 10.43 1.64
CA GLY A 494 7.50 9.20 2.35
C GLY A 494 8.51 8.73 3.41
N GLU A 495 9.49 9.56 3.80
CA GLU A 495 10.47 9.28 4.83
C GLU A 495 9.82 9.17 6.22
N PHE A 496 10.50 8.51 7.17
CA PHE A 496 10.08 8.52 8.56
C PHE A 496 10.43 9.84 9.22
N LEU A 497 9.49 10.42 9.97
CA LEU A 497 9.72 11.67 10.65
C LEU A 497 10.64 11.48 11.86
N GLN A 498 11.75 12.21 11.85
CA GLN A 498 12.75 12.30 12.93
C GLN A 498 13.24 13.74 13.05
N PRO A 499 13.76 14.18 14.20
CA PRO A 499 14.43 15.46 14.31
C PRO A 499 15.63 15.51 13.35
N PHE A 500 15.78 16.60 12.61
CA PHE A 500 16.89 16.76 11.65
C PHE A 500 17.42 18.18 11.50
N HIS A 501 16.61 19.19 11.84
CA HIS A 501 16.94 20.57 11.54
C HIS A 501 18.23 21.04 12.25
N MET A 502 18.35 20.76 13.54
CA MET A 502 19.53 21.17 14.30
C MET A 502 20.80 20.50 13.80
N GLU A 503 20.73 19.20 13.43
CA GLU A 503 21.88 18.45 12.92
C GLU A 503 22.34 18.97 11.54
N ILE A 504 21.37 19.27 10.67
CA ILE A 504 21.63 19.89 9.36
C ILE A 504 22.22 21.28 9.52
N TRP A 505 21.60 22.12 10.38
CA TRP A 505 22.08 23.48 10.64
C TRP A 505 23.54 23.48 11.12
N ASN A 506 23.83 22.71 12.15
CA ASN A 506 25.18 22.65 12.73
C ASN A 506 26.24 22.18 11.71
N THR A 507 25.82 21.37 10.74
CA THR A 507 26.73 20.86 9.70
C THR A 507 26.91 21.83 8.53
N LEU A 508 25.86 22.48 8.08
CA LEU A 508 25.88 23.29 6.86
C LEU A 508 26.14 24.79 7.11
N ALA A 509 25.71 25.33 8.25
CA ALA A 509 25.87 26.76 8.55
C ALA A 509 27.34 27.22 8.49
N PRO A 510 28.34 26.50 9.01
CA PRO A 510 29.74 26.88 8.86
C PRO A 510 30.23 26.91 7.40
N TYR A 511 29.69 26.06 6.55
CA TYR A 511 30.01 26.06 5.12
C TYR A 511 29.34 27.23 4.38
N ILE A 512 28.10 27.55 4.76
CA ILE A 512 27.30 28.58 4.09
C ILE A 512 27.74 29.99 4.48
N TYR A 513 27.93 30.25 5.76
CA TYR A 513 28.20 31.58 6.32
C TYR A 513 29.68 31.80 6.68
N GLY A 514 30.49 30.73 6.81
CA GLY A 514 31.88 30.86 7.24
C GLY A 514 31.95 31.37 8.68
N ASN A 515 32.65 32.52 8.87
CA ASN A 515 32.75 33.25 10.15
C ASN A 515 31.76 34.43 10.24
N GLU A 516 30.89 34.61 9.23
CA GLU A 516 29.88 35.69 9.26
C GLU A 516 28.67 35.24 10.08
N GLU A 517 28.00 36.20 10.72
CA GLU A 517 26.71 35.92 11.36
C GLU A 517 25.69 35.53 10.30
N ALA A 518 24.82 34.59 10.63
CA ALA A 518 23.72 34.14 9.73
C ALA A 518 22.78 35.34 9.54
N ASN A 519 22.85 35.95 8.38
CA ASN A 519 21.97 37.07 8.01
C ASN A 519 20.68 36.54 7.42
N GLU A 520 19.57 37.24 7.71
CA GLU A 520 18.28 36.99 7.07
C GLU A 520 18.43 37.15 5.55
N VAL A 521 17.92 36.16 4.80
CA VAL A 521 17.80 36.25 3.37
C VAL A 521 16.63 37.14 3.00
N THR A 522 16.91 38.37 2.59
CA THR A 522 15.93 39.43 2.37
C THR A 522 15.57 39.68 0.92
N THR A 523 16.20 39.00 -0.02
CA THR A 523 15.99 39.17 -1.47
C THR A 523 15.88 37.84 -2.22
N PRO A 524 15.15 37.77 -3.35
CA PRO A 524 15.09 36.56 -4.21
C PRO A 524 16.49 36.11 -4.68
N ASP A 525 17.37 37.00 -5.06
CA ASP A 525 18.76 36.70 -5.45
C ASP A 525 19.54 36.08 -4.29
N GLY A 526 19.33 36.55 -3.07
CA GLY A 526 19.92 35.98 -1.88
C GLY A 526 19.41 34.55 -1.63
N ALA A 527 18.13 34.29 -1.82
CA ALA A 527 17.54 32.97 -1.69
C ALA A 527 18.10 32.00 -2.76
N ALA A 528 18.18 32.43 -3.99
CA ALA A 528 18.78 31.63 -5.07
C ALA A 528 20.25 31.30 -4.80
N SER A 529 21.05 32.28 -4.34
CA SER A 529 22.45 32.08 -3.97
C SER A 529 22.62 31.11 -2.80
N LEU A 530 21.74 31.16 -1.80
CA LEU A 530 21.74 30.26 -0.66
C LEU A 530 21.35 28.85 -1.10
N ALA A 531 20.32 28.72 -1.94
CA ALA A 531 19.92 27.44 -2.52
C ALA A 531 21.07 26.79 -3.30
N ASP A 532 21.76 27.55 -4.14
CA ASP A 532 22.92 27.06 -4.92
C ASP A 532 24.05 26.54 -4.03
N LYS A 533 24.35 27.21 -2.90
CA LYS A 533 25.33 26.72 -1.92
C LYS A 533 24.90 25.38 -1.32
N ILE A 534 23.64 25.23 -0.91
CA ILE A 534 23.09 23.99 -0.31
C ILE A 534 23.08 22.86 -1.34
N ILE A 535 22.61 23.12 -2.56
CA ILE A 535 22.59 22.17 -3.67
C ILE A 535 24.03 21.70 -3.99
N SER A 536 24.98 22.64 -4.09
CA SER A 536 26.40 22.34 -4.33
C SER A 536 27.00 21.52 -3.20
N TRP A 537 26.67 21.82 -1.96
CA TRP A 537 27.12 21.04 -0.81
C TRP A 537 26.57 19.61 -0.88
N THR A 538 25.27 19.46 -1.13
CA THR A 538 24.61 18.16 -1.26
C THR A 538 25.26 17.33 -2.38
N LYS A 539 25.43 17.90 -3.56
CA LYS A 539 26.08 17.26 -4.70
C LYS A 539 27.49 16.77 -4.39
N LYS A 540 28.26 17.55 -3.62
CA LYS A 540 29.64 17.22 -3.25
C LYS A 540 29.74 16.19 -2.14
N ASN A 541 28.82 16.17 -1.18
CA ASN A 541 28.96 15.45 0.08
C ASN A 541 28.03 14.24 0.23
N ILE A 542 27.00 14.10 -0.58
CA ILE A 542 26.09 12.94 -0.56
C ILE A 542 26.29 12.12 -1.83
N THR A 543 26.84 10.92 -1.68
CA THR A 543 27.06 9.99 -2.79
C THR A 543 25.80 9.18 -3.07
N VAL A 544 25.41 9.07 -4.34
CA VAL A 544 24.27 8.23 -4.76
C VAL A 544 24.70 6.77 -4.91
N ALA A 545 23.89 5.85 -4.34
CA ALA A 545 24.10 4.42 -4.39
C ALA A 545 22.74 3.69 -4.35
N ASN A 546 22.00 3.75 -5.45
CA ASN A 546 20.65 3.16 -5.56
C ASN A 546 20.64 1.65 -5.30
N GLU A 547 21.69 0.94 -5.71
CA GLU A 547 21.84 -0.50 -5.50
C GLU A 547 21.85 -0.93 -4.03
N LEU A 548 22.26 -0.05 -3.12
CA LEU A 548 22.31 -0.31 -1.67
C LEU A 548 20.96 -0.06 -0.98
N ASN A 549 19.93 0.34 -1.73
CA ASN A 549 18.57 0.58 -1.25
C ASN A 549 17.54 -0.08 -2.17
N ALA A 550 17.71 -1.35 -2.46
CA ALA A 550 16.86 -2.09 -3.38
C ALA A 550 15.37 -2.21 -2.91
N ARG A 551 15.10 -1.92 -1.63
CA ARG A 551 13.73 -1.83 -1.09
C ARG A 551 13.06 -0.46 -1.30
N ASN A 552 13.78 0.50 -1.86
CA ASN A 552 13.34 1.90 -2.02
C ASN A 552 12.87 2.55 -0.71
N LEU A 553 13.52 2.20 0.41
CA LEU A 553 13.25 2.84 1.71
C LEU A 553 13.72 4.28 1.65
N GLN A 554 12.87 5.20 2.07
CA GLN A 554 13.26 6.61 2.10
C GLN A 554 14.00 6.91 3.40
N ALA A 555 15.33 7.11 3.29
CA ALA A 555 16.15 7.46 4.44
C ALA A 555 15.74 8.84 4.98
N THR A 556 15.80 8.98 6.30
CA THR A 556 15.57 10.27 6.94
C THR A 556 16.67 11.29 6.56
N PRO A 557 16.38 12.60 6.61
CA PRO A 557 17.40 13.62 6.38
C PRO A 557 18.60 13.49 7.32
N ALA A 558 18.37 13.19 8.60
CA ALA A 558 19.44 12.99 9.59
C ALA A 558 20.28 11.74 9.28
N GLY A 559 19.62 10.62 8.94
CA GLY A 559 20.29 9.38 8.54
C GLY A 559 21.18 9.57 7.31
N THR A 560 20.65 10.23 6.28
CA THR A 560 21.41 10.59 5.06
C THR A 560 22.62 11.47 5.39
N LEU A 561 22.46 12.45 6.28
CA LEU A 561 23.53 13.33 6.71
C LEU A 561 24.68 12.56 7.39
N ARG A 562 24.33 11.63 8.29
CA ARG A 562 25.32 10.85 9.06
C ARG A 562 26.18 9.96 8.18
N ILE A 563 25.57 9.23 7.25
CA ILE A 563 26.31 8.25 6.42
C ILE A 563 26.84 8.81 5.11
N ARG A 564 26.42 10.01 4.69
CA ARG A 564 26.87 10.68 3.44
C ARG A 564 26.66 9.85 2.17
N LYS A 565 25.74 8.93 2.19
CA LYS A 565 25.40 8.05 1.09
C LYS A 565 23.90 7.76 1.09
N ALA A 566 23.23 7.81 -0.05
CA ALA A 566 21.80 7.59 -0.16
C ALA A 566 21.43 7.11 -1.56
N ASP A 567 20.23 6.61 -1.76
CA ASP A 567 19.61 6.52 -3.07
C ASP A 567 19.22 7.93 -3.56
N SER A 568 18.85 8.04 -4.84
CA SER A 568 18.52 9.34 -5.45
C SER A 568 17.38 10.06 -4.75
N ARG A 569 16.32 9.33 -4.36
CA ARG A 569 15.15 9.91 -3.69
C ARG A 569 15.49 10.40 -2.27
N SER A 570 16.19 9.60 -1.49
CA SER A 570 16.65 9.98 -0.15
C SER A 570 17.60 11.16 -0.17
N ARG A 571 18.46 11.29 -1.19
CA ARG A 571 19.30 12.48 -1.42
C ARG A 571 18.45 13.73 -1.69
N ASP A 572 17.40 13.60 -2.51
CA ASP A 572 16.50 14.71 -2.83
C ASP A 572 15.71 15.13 -1.57
N ILE A 573 15.22 14.17 -0.77
CA ILE A 573 14.58 14.44 0.53
C ILE A 573 15.54 15.20 1.46
N PHE A 574 16.79 14.76 1.59
CA PHE A 574 17.80 15.45 2.38
C PHE A 574 18.02 16.89 1.90
N MET A 575 18.08 17.11 0.59
CA MET A 575 18.29 18.43 0.00
C MET A 575 17.11 19.36 0.29
N ILE A 576 15.87 18.88 0.15
CA ILE A 576 14.67 19.63 0.52
C ILE A 576 14.69 19.97 2.04
N ALA A 577 15.04 18.99 2.89
CA ALA A 577 15.18 19.20 4.32
C ALA A 577 16.21 20.31 4.64
N ALA A 578 17.35 20.30 3.96
CA ALA A 578 18.38 21.31 4.12
C ALA A 578 17.89 22.70 3.66
N LEU A 579 17.23 22.79 2.52
CA LEU A 579 16.64 24.06 2.05
C LEU A 579 15.61 24.61 3.05
N ARG A 580 14.70 23.78 3.56
CA ARG A 580 13.72 24.16 4.58
C ARG A 580 14.38 24.60 5.89
N THR A 581 15.44 23.91 6.32
CA THR A 581 16.22 24.30 7.52
C THR A 581 16.79 25.70 7.42
N PHE A 582 17.14 26.15 6.22
CA PHE A 582 17.61 27.49 5.95
C PHE A 582 16.50 28.46 5.48
N GLY A 583 15.23 28.05 5.62
CA GLY A 583 14.05 28.87 5.37
C GLY A 583 13.71 29.08 3.90
N ILE A 584 14.19 28.24 3.01
CA ILE A 584 13.84 28.27 1.58
C ILE A 584 12.67 27.32 1.32
N PRO A 585 11.51 27.82 0.86
CA PRO A 585 10.39 26.96 0.51
C PRO A 585 10.80 25.96 -0.56
N SER A 586 10.57 24.67 -0.30
CA SER A 586 11.02 23.61 -1.17
C SER A 586 10.18 22.34 -1.03
N ARG A 587 10.06 21.59 -2.13
CA ARG A 587 9.21 20.42 -2.22
C ARG A 587 9.77 19.37 -3.17
N ILE A 588 9.27 18.15 -3.03
CA ILE A 588 9.22 17.20 -4.14
C ILE A 588 7.86 17.39 -4.78
N ASP A 589 7.84 17.83 -6.03
CA ASP A 589 6.60 17.98 -6.78
C ASP A 589 5.95 16.63 -6.97
N GLN A 590 4.75 16.45 -6.46
CA GLN A 590 4.08 15.15 -6.38
C GLN A 590 3.78 14.59 -7.77
N MET A 591 3.33 15.43 -8.69
CA MET A 591 2.97 15.03 -10.05
C MET A 591 4.18 14.54 -10.86
N THR A 592 5.29 15.26 -10.79
CA THR A 592 6.48 14.97 -11.62
C THR A 592 7.59 14.24 -10.86
N GLY A 593 7.52 14.16 -9.54
CA GLY A 593 8.54 13.61 -8.66
C GLY A 593 9.84 14.42 -8.63
N LYS A 594 9.86 15.65 -9.15
CA LYS A 594 11.04 16.51 -9.20
C LYS A 594 11.23 17.27 -7.89
N ALA A 595 12.48 17.40 -7.45
CA ALA A 595 12.82 18.31 -6.36
C ALA A 595 12.78 19.75 -6.87
N GLN A 596 12.16 20.65 -6.11
CA GLN A 596 11.96 22.06 -6.46
C GLN A 596 12.19 22.96 -5.24
N TYR A 597 12.66 24.18 -5.49
CA TYR A 597 12.67 25.28 -4.51
C TYR A 597 12.00 26.51 -5.11
N MET A 598 11.52 27.40 -4.24
CA MET A 598 10.85 28.63 -4.68
C MET A 598 11.76 29.84 -4.55
N THR A 599 11.79 30.63 -5.59
CA THR A 599 12.33 31.98 -5.58
C THR A 599 11.49 32.88 -6.49
N ASP A 600 11.31 34.14 -6.11
CA ASP A 600 10.49 35.11 -6.86
C ASP A 600 9.05 34.61 -7.18
N ASN A 601 8.45 33.85 -6.25
CA ASN A 601 7.14 33.20 -6.41
C ASN A 601 7.05 32.15 -7.54
N GLU A 602 8.17 31.67 -8.05
CA GLU A 602 8.25 30.61 -9.04
C GLU A 602 8.92 29.35 -8.49
N TRP A 603 8.44 28.16 -8.85
CA TRP A 603 9.04 26.88 -8.57
C TRP A 603 10.16 26.57 -9.57
N ILE A 604 11.36 26.37 -9.07
CA ILE A 604 12.56 26.09 -9.86
C ILE A 604 12.95 24.62 -9.69
N ASP A 605 13.03 23.87 -10.80
CA ASP A 605 13.50 22.48 -10.80
C ASP A 605 14.98 22.39 -10.39
N ILE A 606 15.27 21.49 -9.44
CA ILE A 606 16.64 21.19 -9.01
C ILE A 606 17.18 20.03 -9.85
N ARG A 607 18.27 20.27 -10.57
CA ARG A 607 18.95 19.25 -11.40
C ARG A 607 20.36 19.01 -10.86
N LEU A 608 20.51 17.88 -10.15
CA LEU A 608 21.82 17.54 -9.58
C LEU A 608 22.81 16.96 -10.59
N GLU A 609 22.34 16.49 -11.74
CA GLU A 609 23.18 15.81 -12.74
C GLU A 609 23.67 16.72 -13.87
N SER A 610 23.11 17.93 -14.01
CA SER A 610 23.53 18.91 -15.02
C SER A 610 24.50 19.96 -14.45
N ALA A 611 25.31 20.56 -15.34
CA ALA A 611 26.27 21.61 -14.96
C ALA A 611 25.60 22.97 -14.66
N THR A 612 24.31 23.10 -14.98
CA THR A 612 23.50 24.30 -14.75
C THR A 612 22.23 23.90 -13.98
N SER A 613 22.13 24.31 -12.72
CA SER A 613 20.88 24.34 -11.96
C SER A 613 19.94 25.37 -12.59
N GLY A 614 18.68 25.01 -12.81
CA GLY A 614 17.63 25.97 -13.11
C GLY A 614 17.29 26.16 -14.59
N GLN A 615 16.97 25.10 -15.32
CA GLN A 615 16.22 25.24 -16.57
C GLN A 615 14.74 24.94 -16.29
N VAL A 616 13.87 25.91 -16.53
CA VAL A 616 12.42 25.74 -16.51
C VAL A 616 12.08 24.68 -17.57
N SER A 617 11.30 23.65 -17.17
CA SER A 617 10.81 22.68 -18.15
C SER A 617 9.88 23.39 -19.14
N GLU A 618 10.05 23.11 -20.44
CA GLU A 618 9.09 23.57 -21.43
C GLU A 618 7.71 22.99 -21.11
N LYS A 619 6.68 23.81 -21.17
CA LYS A 619 5.32 23.41 -20.78
C LYS A 619 4.35 23.62 -21.93
N GLY A 620 3.33 22.79 -21.99
CA GLY A 620 2.14 22.95 -22.79
C GLY A 620 0.90 22.65 -21.94
N THR A 621 -0.26 22.62 -22.55
CA THR A 621 -1.51 22.26 -21.87
C THR A 621 -2.17 21.06 -22.54
N MET A 622 -2.99 20.35 -21.77
CA MET A 622 -3.85 19.26 -22.25
C MET A 622 -5.29 19.52 -21.83
N THR A 623 -6.24 19.19 -22.69
CA THR A 623 -7.65 19.04 -22.35
C THR A 623 -8.09 17.62 -22.66
N MET A 624 -9.01 17.09 -21.84
CA MET A 624 -9.56 15.76 -22.04
C MET A 624 -11.07 15.87 -22.33
N SER A 625 -11.51 15.20 -23.38
CA SER A 625 -12.92 15.03 -23.69
C SER A 625 -13.36 13.60 -23.35
N TYR A 626 -14.54 13.47 -22.76
CA TYR A 626 -15.18 12.20 -22.48
C TYR A 626 -16.66 12.25 -22.84
N VAL A 627 -17.13 11.22 -23.51
CA VAL A 627 -18.57 11.03 -23.81
C VAL A 627 -18.97 9.67 -23.25
N PRO A 628 -19.84 9.63 -22.23
CA PRO A 628 -20.32 8.37 -21.67
C PRO A 628 -20.98 7.49 -22.74
N GLY A 629 -20.63 6.23 -22.75
CA GLY A 629 -21.28 5.19 -23.53
C GLY A 629 -22.44 4.56 -22.75
N LYS A 630 -23.14 3.64 -23.41
CA LYS A 630 -24.24 2.92 -22.78
C LYS A 630 -23.68 1.81 -21.89
N GLY A 631 -23.74 1.99 -20.57
CA GLY A 631 -23.19 1.04 -19.59
C GLY A 631 -21.73 1.32 -19.21
N THR A 632 -21.24 2.54 -19.48
CA THR A 632 -20.00 3.07 -18.92
C THR A 632 -20.31 4.13 -17.87
N LEU A 633 -19.28 4.50 -17.09
CA LEU A 633 -19.38 5.53 -16.07
C LEU A 633 -19.70 6.91 -16.66
N ASP A 634 -20.48 7.71 -15.95
CA ASP A 634 -20.77 9.09 -16.35
C ASP A 634 -19.54 10.01 -16.22
N ASN A 635 -18.72 9.79 -15.20
CA ASN A 635 -17.50 10.56 -14.95
C ASN A 635 -16.37 9.68 -14.43
N PRO A 636 -15.55 9.05 -15.29
CA PRO A 636 -14.43 8.22 -14.87
C PRO A 636 -13.43 8.99 -13.99
N GLU A 637 -12.98 8.36 -12.91
CA GLU A 637 -11.98 8.89 -11.98
C GLU A 637 -10.56 8.56 -12.43
N TYR A 638 -9.66 9.51 -12.21
CA TYR A 638 -8.25 9.28 -12.36
C TYR A 638 -7.78 8.18 -11.39
N TYR A 639 -6.77 7.46 -11.77
CA TYR A 639 -6.22 6.29 -11.07
C TYR A 639 -7.16 5.08 -11.07
N ARG A 640 -8.45 5.21 -10.76
CA ARG A 640 -9.39 4.08 -10.75
C ARG A 640 -9.74 3.56 -12.14
N HIS A 641 -9.99 4.46 -13.08
CA HIS A 641 -10.54 4.11 -14.39
C HIS A 641 -9.60 4.48 -15.54
N PHE A 642 -8.76 5.47 -15.34
CA PHE A 642 -7.74 5.86 -16.30
C PHE A 642 -6.53 6.48 -15.60
N THR A 643 -5.38 6.44 -16.27
CA THR A 643 -4.14 7.05 -15.81
C THR A 643 -3.39 7.72 -16.94
N LEU A 644 -2.55 8.69 -16.59
CA LEU A 644 -1.59 9.34 -17.48
C LEU A 644 -0.18 8.97 -17.03
N SER A 645 0.65 8.53 -17.98
CA SER A 645 2.07 8.30 -17.74
C SER A 645 2.90 9.11 -18.72
N LYS A 646 3.99 9.73 -18.26
CA LYS A 646 4.98 10.33 -19.15
C LYS A 646 5.89 9.23 -19.70
N ILE A 647 6.11 9.19 -21.02
CA ILE A 647 7.09 8.31 -21.64
C ILE A 647 8.42 9.08 -21.76
N GLN A 648 9.47 8.50 -21.21
CA GLN A 648 10.80 9.07 -21.30
C GLN A 648 11.84 7.95 -21.44
N GLY A 649 12.58 7.98 -22.53
CA GLY A 649 13.58 6.95 -22.83
C GLY A 649 12.99 5.54 -22.94
N GLY A 650 11.73 5.41 -23.41
CA GLY A 650 10.99 4.16 -23.51
C GLY A 650 10.41 3.65 -22.19
N ASN A 651 10.61 4.33 -21.07
CA ASN A 651 10.03 3.97 -19.78
C ASN A 651 8.79 4.83 -19.49
N ARG A 652 7.86 4.26 -18.73
CA ARG A 652 6.63 4.93 -18.28
C ARG A 652 6.83 5.47 -16.86
N GLN A 653 6.45 6.72 -16.64
CA GLN A 653 6.36 7.33 -15.32
C GLN A 653 4.92 7.76 -15.10
N LEU A 654 4.22 7.11 -14.18
CA LEU A 654 2.87 7.47 -13.79
C LEU A 654 2.87 8.90 -13.21
N LEU A 655 1.88 9.70 -13.60
CA LEU A 655 1.64 11.00 -12.98
C LEU A 655 0.77 10.78 -11.74
N ASP A 656 1.19 11.32 -10.60
CA ASP A 656 0.46 11.22 -9.34
C ASP A 656 -0.33 12.50 -9.08
N PHE A 657 -1.65 12.38 -9.03
CA PHE A 657 -2.58 13.46 -8.70
C PHE A 657 -3.27 13.25 -7.34
N GLU A 658 -2.99 12.16 -6.63
CA GLU A 658 -3.61 11.86 -5.33
C GLU A 658 -2.98 12.65 -4.17
N GLY A 659 -1.83 13.22 -4.38
CA GLY A 659 -0.98 13.79 -3.34
C GLY A 659 -1.40 15.13 -2.75
N GLY A 660 -2.65 15.55 -2.81
CA GLY A 660 -3.17 16.68 -2.04
C GLY A 660 -3.11 18.05 -2.72
N ASP A 661 -3.32 19.10 -1.93
CA ASP A 661 -3.64 20.49 -2.32
C ASP A 661 -2.69 21.22 -3.31
N ALA A 662 -1.63 20.58 -3.74
CA ALA A 662 -0.60 21.19 -4.60
C ALA A 662 -0.85 21.01 -6.10
N THR A 663 -1.87 20.26 -6.51
CA THR A 663 -2.25 20.11 -7.92
C THR A 663 -3.45 20.97 -8.27
N GLU A 664 -3.46 21.55 -9.48
CA GLU A 664 -4.60 22.34 -9.99
C GLU A 664 -5.91 21.54 -10.04
N LEU A 665 -5.85 20.20 -9.93
CA LEU A 665 -6.99 19.29 -10.03
C LEU A 665 -7.55 18.82 -8.68
N GLY A 666 -6.75 18.88 -7.59
CA GLY A 666 -7.16 18.40 -6.27
C GLY A 666 -7.34 16.89 -6.16
N ALA A 667 -7.84 16.42 -5.01
CA ALA A 667 -8.01 14.99 -4.69
C ALA A 667 -9.09 14.27 -5.53
N ASP A 668 -9.97 14.99 -6.21
CA ASP A 668 -11.11 14.45 -7.00
C ASP A 668 -10.84 14.50 -8.52
N ALA A 669 -9.62 14.19 -8.95
CA ALA A 669 -9.26 14.19 -10.36
C ALA A 669 -10.14 13.20 -11.17
N SER A 670 -10.90 13.71 -12.14
CA SER A 670 -11.82 12.92 -12.95
C SER A 670 -11.82 13.42 -14.40
N ALA A 671 -12.44 12.68 -15.31
CA ALA A 671 -12.57 13.09 -16.70
C ALA A 671 -13.14 14.52 -16.84
N LYS A 672 -14.07 14.90 -15.96
CA LYS A 672 -14.65 16.25 -15.92
C LYS A 672 -13.62 17.31 -15.48
N SER A 673 -12.76 17.01 -14.51
CA SER A 673 -11.70 17.93 -14.06
C SER A 673 -10.70 18.23 -15.18
N PHE A 674 -10.34 17.24 -15.99
CA PHE A 674 -9.44 17.39 -17.13
C PHE A 674 -10.09 18.03 -18.37
N SER A 675 -11.37 18.38 -18.33
CA SER A 675 -12.02 19.09 -19.45
C SER A 675 -11.58 20.55 -19.59
N THR A 676 -10.93 21.12 -18.57
CA THR A 676 -10.27 22.42 -18.63
C THR A 676 -8.79 22.27 -18.96
N PRO A 677 -8.13 23.27 -19.61
CA PRO A 677 -6.71 23.19 -19.92
C PRO A 677 -5.87 22.95 -18.65
N PHE A 678 -5.09 21.90 -18.67
CA PHE A 678 -4.21 21.47 -17.59
C PHE A 678 -2.75 21.49 -18.03
N THR A 679 -1.87 22.08 -17.22
CA THR A 679 -0.46 22.30 -17.58
C THR A 679 0.39 21.05 -17.35
N LEU A 680 1.11 20.63 -18.37
CA LEU A 680 2.07 19.52 -18.34
C LEU A 680 3.44 19.96 -18.90
N ASP A 681 4.50 19.25 -18.52
CA ASP A 681 5.78 19.37 -19.24
C ASP A 681 5.61 18.92 -20.69
N ALA A 682 6.26 19.58 -21.63
CA ALA A 682 6.29 19.13 -23.02
C ALA A 682 6.91 17.72 -23.11
N GLY A 683 6.35 16.87 -23.95
CA GLY A 683 6.79 15.48 -24.12
C GLY A 683 5.69 14.54 -24.53
N THR A 684 6.01 13.25 -24.58
CA THR A 684 5.08 12.18 -24.93
C THR A 684 4.44 11.57 -23.69
N TYR A 685 3.14 11.37 -23.76
CA TYR A 685 2.31 10.83 -22.70
C TYR A 685 1.53 9.61 -23.19
N LEU A 686 1.21 8.74 -22.25
CA LEU A 686 0.37 7.56 -22.44
C LEU A 686 -0.89 7.72 -21.58
N LEU A 687 -2.05 7.71 -22.22
CA LEU A 687 -3.34 7.55 -21.57
C LEU A 687 -3.67 6.05 -21.55
N THR A 688 -3.85 5.49 -20.37
CA THR A 688 -4.38 4.13 -20.18
C THR A 688 -5.78 4.24 -19.58
N SER A 689 -6.74 3.53 -20.14
CA SER A 689 -8.11 3.43 -19.60
C SER A 689 -8.56 1.98 -19.60
N GLY A 690 -9.55 1.63 -18.78
CA GLY A 690 -10.10 0.29 -18.79
C GLY A 690 -11.44 0.18 -18.08
N THR A 691 -12.30 -0.65 -18.65
CA THR A 691 -13.58 -1.06 -18.05
C THR A 691 -13.44 -2.47 -17.50
N ARG A 692 -13.60 -2.62 -16.20
CA ARG A 692 -13.64 -3.92 -15.55
C ARG A 692 -15.05 -4.48 -15.58
N LEU A 693 -15.17 -5.73 -15.99
CA LEU A 693 -16.45 -6.45 -16.05
C LEU A 693 -16.67 -7.24 -14.74
N ALA A 694 -17.90 -7.66 -14.50
CA ALA A 694 -18.28 -8.44 -13.31
C ALA A 694 -17.49 -9.74 -13.18
N SER A 695 -17.13 -10.40 -14.29
CA SER A 695 -16.24 -11.57 -14.32
C SER A 695 -14.80 -11.29 -13.86
N GLY A 696 -14.42 -10.01 -13.78
CA GLY A 696 -13.06 -9.54 -13.57
C GLY A 696 -12.27 -9.30 -14.85
N LYS A 697 -12.80 -9.66 -16.04
CA LYS A 697 -12.21 -9.32 -17.33
C LYS A 697 -12.09 -7.81 -17.47
N VAL A 698 -11.05 -7.33 -18.17
CA VAL A 698 -10.83 -5.90 -18.43
C VAL A 698 -10.80 -5.63 -19.92
N LEU A 699 -11.52 -4.60 -20.33
CA LEU A 699 -11.46 -4.01 -21.67
C LEU A 699 -10.60 -2.74 -21.57
N ALA A 700 -9.29 -2.87 -21.78
CA ALA A 700 -8.34 -1.76 -21.68
C ALA A 700 -8.11 -1.10 -23.04
N ARG A 701 -7.72 0.20 -23.00
CA ARG A 701 -7.22 0.96 -24.14
C ARG A 701 -6.00 1.77 -23.73
N MET A 702 -5.01 1.82 -24.59
CA MET A 702 -3.78 2.58 -24.40
C MET A 702 -3.52 3.47 -25.62
N VAL A 703 -3.37 4.77 -25.39
CA VAL A 703 -3.15 5.77 -26.44
C VAL A 703 -2.02 6.71 -26.06
N THR A 704 -1.04 6.88 -26.94
CA THR A 704 0.02 7.89 -26.75
C THR A 704 -0.36 9.20 -27.45
N PHE A 705 0.05 10.32 -26.84
CA PHE A 705 -0.12 11.66 -27.39
C PHE A 705 1.05 12.56 -27.01
N VAL A 706 1.23 13.67 -27.71
CA VAL A 706 2.34 14.60 -27.49
C VAL A 706 1.80 15.93 -26.98
N VAL A 707 2.35 16.42 -25.86
CA VAL A 707 2.15 17.78 -25.37
C VAL A 707 3.28 18.64 -25.91
N GLU A 708 2.95 19.60 -26.78
CA GLU A 708 3.90 20.52 -27.37
C GLU A 708 4.00 21.80 -26.53
N LYS A 709 5.21 22.40 -26.53
CA LYS A 709 5.45 23.68 -25.87
C LYS A 709 4.46 24.75 -26.33
N ASP A 710 3.90 25.50 -25.37
CA ASP A 710 2.99 26.64 -25.57
C ASP A 710 1.74 26.30 -26.41
N LYS A 711 1.37 25.01 -26.52
CA LYS A 711 0.16 24.57 -27.23
C LYS A 711 -0.75 23.75 -26.32
N ASN A 712 -2.04 23.72 -26.67
CA ASN A 712 -3.00 22.79 -26.08
C ASN A 712 -3.12 21.52 -26.92
N THR A 713 -3.16 20.37 -26.27
CA THR A 713 -3.40 19.05 -26.89
C THR A 713 -4.74 18.53 -26.40
N ASP A 714 -5.66 18.28 -27.32
CA ASP A 714 -6.97 17.69 -27.01
C ASP A 714 -6.87 16.16 -27.09
N VAL A 715 -7.25 15.47 -25.99
CA VAL A 715 -7.19 14.01 -25.86
C VAL A 715 -8.58 13.46 -25.59
N GLN A 716 -8.97 12.41 -26.30
CA GLN A 716 -10.25 11.73 -26.06
C GLN A 716 -10.03 10.54 -25.12
N LEU A 717 -10.69 10.57 -23.95
CA LEU A 717 -10.84 9.40 -23.10
C LEU A 717 -11.92 8.49 -23.65
N VAL A 718 -11.61 7.22 -23.84
CA VAL A 718 -12.55 6.20 -24.29
C VAL A 718 -12.61 5.09 -23.24
N MET A 719 -13.80 4.87 -22.66
CA MET A 719 -14.10 3.69 -21.85
C MET A 719 -14.76 2.65 -22.78
N ARG A 720 -14.14 1.50 -22.94
CA ARG A 720 -14.64 0.44 -23.81
C ARG A 720 -15.85 -0.25 -23.18
N GLU A 721 -16.83 -0.62 -23.99
CA GLU A 721 -18.09 -1.25 -23.55
C GLU A 721 -18.12 -2.74 -23.89
N SER A 722 -18.73 -3.56 -23.03
CA SER A 722 -19.14 -4.92 -23.34
C SER A 722 -20.64 -4.95 -23.70
N LYS A 723 -20.98 -5.79 -24.67
CA LYS A 723 -22.37 -6.09 -25.01
C LYS A 723 -22.89 -7.36 -24.34
N GLU A 724 -22.00 -8.14 -23.78
CA GLU A 724 -22.27 -9.51 -23.31
C GLU A 724 -22.18 -9.64 -21.78
N GLU A 725 -21.41 -8.78 -21.13
CA GLU A 725 -21.15 -8.86 -19.69
C GLU A 725 -21.44 -7.51 -18.99
N ILE A 726 -21.76 -7.58 -17.70
CA ILE A 726 -22.05 -6.42 -16.88
C ILE A 726 -20.74 -5.76 -16.44
N SER A 727 -20.69 -4.43 -16.58
CA SER A 727 -19.55 -3.62 -16.17
C SER A 727 -19.63 -3.29 -14.68
N VAL A 728 -18.48 -3.10 -14.04
CA VAL A 728 -18.39 -2.42 -12.73
C VAL A 728 -18.57 -0.93 -12.97
N ILE A 729 -19.57 -0.35 -12.33
CA ILE A 729 -19.99 1.05 -12.55
C ILE A 729 -19.62 1.96 -11.36
N GLY A 730 -19.08 1.43 -10.31
CA GLY A 730 -18.69 2.20 -9.14
C GLY A 730 -18.12 1.35 -8.02
N ALA A 731 -17.88 2.00 -6.89
CA ALA A 731 -17.38 1.36 -5.68
C ALA A 731 -18.14 1.84 -4.44
N MET A 732 -18.22 0.99 -3.41
CA MET A 732 -18.73 1.33 -2.09
C MET A 732 -17.76 0.79 -1.03
N ASP A 733 -17.83 1.31 0.18
CA ASP A 733 -17.05 0.78 1.30
C ASP A 733 -17.81 -0.40 1.96
N PRO A 734 -17.35 -1.65 1.78
CA PRO A 734 -18.01 -2.81 2.38
C PRO A 734 -17.84 -2.87 3.91
N GLU A 735 -16.86 -2.17 4.47
CA GLU A 735 -16.65 -2.05 5.92
C GLU A 735 -17.45 -0.89 6.55
N ALA A 736 -18.20 -0.13 5.77
CA ALA A 736 -19.05 0.92 6.28
C ALA A 736 -19.98 0.39 7.37
N LEU A 737 -20.03 1.10 8.49
CA LEU A 737 -20.85 0.72 9.64
C LEU A 737 -22.29 1.18 9.44
N TYR A 738 -23.23 0.33 9.78
CA TYR A 738 -24.65 0.66 9.80
C TYR A 738 -25.31 0.31 11.12
N GLN A 739 -26.46 0.95 11.41
CA GLN A 739 -27.30 0.62 12.56
C GLN A 739 -28.31 -0.45 12.16
N PRO A 740 -28.20 -1.71 12.63
CA PRO A 740 -29.23 -2.72 12.44
C PRO A 740 -30.55 -2.32 13.13
N LEU A 741 -31.68 -2.89 12.69
CA LEU A 741 -32.95 -2.72 13.35
C LEU A 741 -32.93 -3.26 14.78
N GLU A 742 -32.14 -4.28 15.05
CA GLU A 742 -31.90 -4.87 16.38
C GLU A 742 -30.40 -5.10 16.59
N GLY A 743 -29.87 -4.66 17.75
CA GLY A 743 -28.44 -4.85 18.11
C GLY A 743 -27.56 -3.64 17.92
N GLU A 744 -26.27 -3.85 18.06
CA GLU A 744 -25.24 -2.82 17.94
C GLU A 744 -24.83 -2.59 16.48
N LYS A 745 -24.18 -1.44 16.20
CA LYS A 745 -23.60 -1.13 14.87
C LYS A 745 -22.64 -2.22 14.41
N LYS A 746 -22.70 -2.57 13.14
CA LYS A 746 -21.83 -3.57 12.51
C LYS A 746 -21.55 -3.21 11.05
N SER A 747 -20.50 -3.79 10.45
CA SER A 747 -20.19 -3.50 9.07
C SER A 747 -21.12 -4.23 8.10
N ILE A 748 -21.26 -3.66 6.90
CA ILE A 748 -22.02 -4.28 5.80
C ILE A 748 -21.42 -5.66 5.51
N LEU A 749 -20.10 -5.77 5.38
CA LEU A 749 -19.40 -7.02 5.11
C LEU A 749 -19.61 -8.09 6.17
N SER A 750 -19.64 -7.70 7.44
CA SER A 750 -19.93 -8.65 8.54
C SER A 750 -21.35 -9.26 8.49
N THR A 751 -22.27 -8.57 7.82
CA THR A 751 -23.65 -9.02 7.62
C THR A 751 -23.82 -9.82 6.33
N THR A 752 -23.24 -9.31 5.22
CA THR A 752 -23.42 -9.90 3.89
C THR A 752 -22.47 -11.07 3.64
N GLY A 753 -21.34 -11.11 4.34
CA GLY A 753 -20.29 -12.08 4.03
C GLY A 753 -19.69 -11.86 2.65
N ARG A 754 -19.22 -12.95 2.03
CA ARG A 754 -18.48 -12.89 0.75
C ARG A 754 -19.38 -13.12 -0.45
N GLY A 755 -19.09 -12.43 -1.55
CA GLY A 755 -19.78 -12.52 -2.83
C GLY A 755 -20.67 -11.32 -3.09
N TYR A 756 -21.56 -11.45 -4.08
CA TYR A 756 -22.53 -10.40 -4.39
C TYR A 756 -23.65 -10.30 -3.36
N PHE A 757 -24.16 -9.08 -3.16
CA PHE A 757 -25.31 -8.79 -2.30
C PHE A 757 -26.10 -7.59 -2.85
N LEU A 758 -27.36 -7.50 -2.50
CA LEU A 758 -28.24 -6.39 -2.86
C LEU A 758 -28.38 -5.43 -1.68
N VAL A 759 -28.27 -4.13 -1.94
CA VAL A 759 -28.56 -3.07 -0.97
C VAL A 759 -29.74 -2.24 -1.49
N ALA A 760 -30.75 -2.02 -0.65
CA ALA A 760 -31.90 -1.21 -0.98
C ALA A 760 -32.19 -0.21 0.14
N VAL A 761 -32.20 1.08 -0.17
CA VAL A 761 -32.54 2.17 0.76
C VAL A 761 -33.86 2.79 0.30
N PHE A 762 -34.84 2.76 1.17
CA PHE A 762 -36.19 3.20 0.85
C PHE A 762 -36.59 4.47 1.61
N GLY A 763 -37.39 5.31 0.95
CA GLY A 763 -38.13 6.39 1.60
C GLY A 763 -39.33 5.90 2.43
N ASP A 764 -39.96 6.80 3.17
CA ASP A 764 -41.13 6.45 4.05
C ASP A 764 -42.45 6.73 3.33
N GLY A 765 -42.97 5.71 2.65
CA GLY A 765 -44.30 5.70 2.06
C GLY A 765 -44.49 6.50 0.77
N ASP A 766 -43.40 6.99 0.17
CA ASP A 766 -43.43 7.65 -1.13
C ASP A 766 -43.70 6.65 -2.27
N GLU A 767 -44.25 7.13 -3.36
CA GLU A 767 -44.68 6.25 -4.47
C GLU A 767 -43.45 5.57 -5.16
N PRO A 768 -42.32 6.22 -5.38
CA PRO A 768 -41.16 5.53 -5.92
C PRO A 768 -40.71 4.34 -5.08
N SER A 769 -40.63 4.50 -3.74
CA SER A 769 -40.27 3.43 -2.83
C SER A 769 -41.35 2.32 -2.79
N ASN A 770 -42.63 2.66 -2.77
CA ASN A 770 -43.71 1.69 -2.83
C ASN A 770 -43.71 0.88 -4.13
N HIS A 771 -43.37 1.50 -5.26
CA HIS A 771 -43.20 0.81 -6.54
C HIS A 771 -42.07 -0.21 -6.50
N ALA A 772 -40.90 0.22 -6.04
CA ALA A 772 -39.71 -0.63 -5.94
C ALA A 772 -39.93 -1.80 -4.98
N ILE A 773 -40.62 -1.58 -3.85
CA ILE A 773 -41.02 -2.65 -2.90
C ILE A 773 -41.89 -3.70 -3.62
N ARG A 774 -42.91 -3.28 -4.38
CA ARG A 774 -43.77 -4.19 -5.17
C ARG A 774 -42.95 -4.98 -6.20
N ASP A 775 -42.03 -4.35 -6.88
CA ASP A 775 -41.10 -5.00 -7.83
C ASP A 775 -40.26 -6.05 -7.15
N MET A 776 -39.66 -5.76 -6.00
CA MET A 776 -38.87 -6.73 -5.21
C MET A 776 -39.74 -7.87 -4.69
N GLN A 777 -40.96 -7.59 -4.23
CA GLN A 777 -41.93 -8.63 -3.84
C GLN A 777 -42.28 -9.55 -4.99
N SER A 778 -42.46 -8.99 -6.21
CA SER A 778 -42.73 -9.78 -7.41
C SER A 778 -41.60 -10.72 -7.81
N MET A 779 -40.36 -10.43 -7.33
CA MET A 779 -39.15 -11.20 -7.55
C MET A 779 -38.77 -12.08 -6.36
N SER A 780 -39.58 -12.21 -5.34
CA SER A 780 -39.22 -12.91 -4.11
C SER A 780 -38.71 -14.34 -4.33
N ALA A 781 -39.30 -15.08 -5.28
CA ALA A 781 -38.86 -16.42 -5.63
C ALA A 781 -37.50 -16.44 -6.33
N GLU A 782 -37.26 -15.50 -7.23
CA GLU A 782 -35.97 -15.36 -7.95
C GLU A 782 -34.86 -14.90 -6.98
N LEU A 783 -35.15 -13.95 -6.08
CA LEU A 783 -34.22 -13.49 -5.06
C LEU A 783 -33.86 -14.62 -4.07
N ALA A 784 -34.87 -15.42 -3.66
CA ALA A 784 -34.61 -16.60 -2.84
C ALA A 784 -33.77 -17.65 -3.57
N ALA A 785 -34.02 -17.88 -4.86
CA ALA A 785 -33.23 -18.81 -5.70
C ALA A 785 -31.80 -18.29 -5.94
N TRP A 786 -31.61 -16.97 -6.04
CA TRP A 786 -30.29 -16.34 -6.12
C TRP A 786 -29.47 -16.61 -4.86
N GLY A 787 -30.10 -16.70 -3.67
CA GLY A 787 -29.50 -17.20 -2.44
C GLY A 787 -28.39 -16.31 -1.89
N ARG A 788 -28.41 -15.00 -2.17
CA ARG A 788 -27.42 -14.02 -1.71
C ARG A 788 -28.03 -13.02 -0.74
N PRO A 789 -27.23 -12.42 0.13
CA PRO A 789 -27.72 -11.46 1.12
C PRO A 789 -28.40 -10.25 0.50
N ILE A 790 -29.44 -9.77 1.16
CA ILE A 790 -30.18 -8.56 0.82
C ILE A 790 -30.18 -7.66 2.04
N MET A 791 -29.72 -6.43 1.89
CA MET A 791 -29.76 -5.42 2.94
C MET A 791 -30.84 -4.38 2.62
N VAL A 792 -31.75 -4.14 3.54
CA VAL A 792 -32.86 -3.20 3.39
C VAL A 792 -32.76 -2.13 4.47
N PHE A 793 -32.70 -0.89 4.06
CA PHE A 793 -32.58 0.26 4.94
C PHE A 793 -33.83 1.14 4.87
N GLY A 794 -34.34 1.54 6.05
CA GLY A 794 -35.36 2.56 6.20
C GLY A 794 -34.79 3.86 6.76
N GLN A 795 -35.50 4.97 6.56
CA GLN A 795 -35.07 6.30 7.05
C GLN A 795 -35.30 6.48 8.57
N SER A 796 -36.00 5.55 9.19
CA SER A 796 -36.26 5.54 10.63
C SER A 796 -36.48 4.10 11.10
N GLU A 797 -36.43 3.86 12.41
CA GLU A 797 -36.76 2.57 13.02
C GLU A 797 -38.16 2.09 12.63
N ALA A 798 -39.14 2.99 12.65
CA ALA A 798 -40.54 2.66 12.27
C ALA A 798 -40.64 2.28 10.78
N ASN A 799 -39.92 3.00 9.92
CA ASN A 799 -39.87 2.68 8.49
C ASN A 799 -39.14 1.35 8.24
N ALA A 800 -38.00 1.10 8.87
CA ALA A 800 -37.26 -0.17 8.76
C ALA A 800 -38.10 -1.37 9.28
N ALA A 801 -38.83 -1.20 10.38
CA ALA A 801 -39.74 -2.24 10.89
C ALA A 801 -40.92 -2.52 9.93
N LYS A 802 -41.47 -1.50 9.27
CA LYS A 802 -42.49 -1.66 8.22
C LYS A 802 -41.95 -2.40 7.00
N LEU A 803 -40.73 -2.06 6.54
CA LEU A 803 -40.06 -2.74 5.45
C LEU A 803 -39.79 -4.22 5.76
N ARG A 804 -39.44 -4.54 7.01
CA ARG A 804 -39.32 -5.92 7.48
C ARG A 804 -40.61 -6.70 7.28
N GLY A 805 -41.73 -6.12 7.62
CA GLY A 805 -43.04 -6.76 7.42
C GLY A 805 -43.41 -7.00 5.95
N LEU A 806 -42.76 -6.32 5.01
CA LEU A 806 -43.04 -6.39 3.56
C LEU A 806 -42.03 -7.24 2.78
N LEU A 807 -40.75 -7.27 3.19
CA LEU A 807 -39.61 -7.84 2.43
C LEU A 807 -38.86 -8.90 3.24
N ASP A 808 -39.41 -9.42 4.34
CA ASP A 808 -38.75 -10.42 5.19
C ASP A 808 -38.46 -11.72 4.43
N SER A 809 -37.23 -12.18 4.55
CA SER A 809 -36.78 -13.50 4.07
C SER A 809 -35.53 -13.94 4.85
N ASP A 810 -35.17 -15.22 4.76
CA ASP A 810 -33.99 -15.77 5.43
C ASP A 810 -32.68 -15.10 5.00
N MET A 811 -32.69 -14.41 3.83
CA MET A 811 -31.51 -13.72 3.27
C MET A 811 -31.56 -12.21 3.51
N THR A 812 -32.58 -11.66 4.13
CA THR A 812 -32.78 -10.22 4.28
C THR A 812 -32.36 -9.73 5.66
N SER A 813 -31.53 -8.70 5.71
CA SER A 813 -31.15 -7.96 6.91
C SER A 813 -31.68 -6.54 6.85
N PHE A 814 -32.12 -6.01 8.00
CA PHE A 814 -32.77 -4.68 8.06
C PHE A 814 -31.93 -3.70 8.89
N GLY A 815 -31.79 -2.48 8.40
CA GLY A 815 -31.04 -1.41 9.03
C GLY A 815 -31.72 -0.04 8.93
N ILE A 816 -31.13 0.94 9.59
CA ILE A 816 -31.60 2.32 9.65
C ILE A 816 -30.56 3.23 9.02
N ASP A 817 -30.97 4.05 8.04
CA ASP A 817 -30.15 5.05 7.35
C ASP A 817 -30.74 6.46 7.53
N SER A 818 -30.94 6.87 8.78
CA SER A 818 -31.56 8.17 9.11
C SER A 818 -30.69 9.39 8.72
N ALA A 819 -29.37 9.22 8.70
CA ALA A 819 -28.42 10.24 8.28
C ALA A 819 -28.11 10.21 6.77
N SER A 820 -28.71 9.26 6.05
CA SER A 820 -28.47 9.03 4.61
C SER A 820 -27.03 8.63 4.25
N GLU A 821 -26.29 8.10 5.20
CA GLU A 821 -24.87 7.71 5.01
C GLU A 821 -24.72 6.57 3.99
N ILE A 822 -25.58 5.54 4.08
CA ILE A 822 -25.55 4.40 3.14
C ILE A 822 -26.03 4.84 1.77
N ARG A 823 -27.11 5.62 1.67
CA ARG A 823 -27.56 6.20 0.42
C ARG A 823 -26.46 7.00 -0.28
N ASP A 824 -25.85 7.91 0.46
CA ASP A 824 -24.85 8.82 -0.08
C ASP A 824 -23.59 8.06 -0.50
N MET A 825 -23.12 7.11 0.28
CA MET A 825 -22.00 6.23 -0.06
C MET A 825 -22.23 5.49 -1.39
N LEU A 826 -23.41 4.90 -1.60
CA LEU A 826 -23.73 4.18 -2.83
C LEU A 826 -23.79 5.12 -4.04
N CYS A 827 -24.44 6.28 -3.88
CA CYS A 827 -24.59 7.26 -4.97
C CYS A 827 -23.27 7.93 -5.32
N ASP A 828 -22.51 8.36 -4.32
CA ASP A 828 -21.20 8.99 -4.51
C ASP A 828 -20.18 8.02 -5.11
N GLY A 829 -20.17 6.78 -4.63
CA GLY A 829 -19.33 5.73 -5.18
C GLY A 829 -19.61 5.33 -6.62
N CYS A 830 -20.77 5.68 -7.14
CA CYS A 830 -21.16 5.53 -8.56
C CYS A 830 -21.23 6.86 -9.31
N HIS A 831 -20.82 7.97 -8.69
CA HIS A 831 -20.92 9.35 -9.23
C HIS A 831 -22.33 9.70 -9.74
N SER A 832 -23.36 9.20 -9.05
CA SER A 832 -24.73 9.51 -9.42
C SER A 832 -25.07 10.97 -9.14
N GLU A 833 -25.53 11.70 -10.15
CA GLU A 833 -26.00 13.08 -9.98
C GLU A 833 -27.29 13.15 -9.13
N THR A 834 -27.99 12.04 -9.01
CA THR A 834 -29.25 11.94 -8.24
C THR A 834 -29.07 11.02 -7.04
N LYS A 835 -29.52 11.50 -5.88
CA LYS A 835 -29.58 10.74 -4.61
C LYS A 835 -31.01 10.52 -4.14
N THR A 836 -31.94 10.45 -5.11
CA THR A 836 -33.37 10.31 -4.83
C THR A 836 -33.71 8.88 -4.42
N LEU A 837 -34.47 8.72 -3.36
CA LEU A 837 -34.97 7.42 -2.90
C LEU A 837 -36.11 6.89 -3.81
N PRO A 838 -36.22 5.55 -3.97
CA PRO A 838 -35.33 4.54 -3.38
C PRO A 838 -33.98 4.49 -4.11
N VAL A 839 -32.93 4.06 -3.39
CA VAL A 839 -31.64 3.72 -3.98
C VAL A 839 -31.44 2.22 -3.88
N ILE A 840 -31.19 1.56 -5.00
CA ILE A 840 -31.01 0.10 -5.06
C ILE A 840 -29.73 -0.20 -5.80
N ALA A 841 -28.81 -0.90 -5.15
CA ALA A 841 -27.50 -1.23 -5.69
C ALA A 841 -27.20 -2.71 -5.58
N MET A 842 -26.52 -3.27 -6.60
CA MET A 842 -25.91 -4.59 -6.55
C MET A 842 -24.40 -4.43 -6.36
N CYS A 843 -23.89 -4.91 -5.26
CA CYS A 843 -22.48 -4.78 -4.87
C CYS A 843 -21.86 -6.13 -4.56
N ASP A 844 -20.53 -6.17 -4.43
CA ASP A 844 -19.84 -7.34 -3.94
C ASP A 844 -18.95 -7.05 -2.71
N SER A 845 -18.40 -8.10 -2.13
CA SER A 845 -17.54 -8.03 -0.94
C SER A 845 -16.21 -7.30 -1.14
N PHE A 846 -15.85 -6.93 -2.37
CA PHE A 846 -14.72 -6.06 -2.70
C PHE A 846 -15.13 -4.59 -2.85
N GLY A 847 -16.41 -4.28 -2.60
CA GLY A 847 -16.95 -2.94 -2.78
C GLY A 847 -17.28 -2.57 -4.23
N ARG A 848 -17.17 -3.51 -5.19
CA ARG A 848 -17.53 -3.22 -6.58
C ARG A 848 -19.04 -3.12 -6.74
N THR A 849 -19.52 -2.03 -7.31
CA THR A 849 -20.94 -1.84 -7.65
C THR A 849 -21.15 -2.11 -9.12
N VAL A 850 -22.05 -3.03 -9.44
CA VAL A 850 -22.38 -3.45 -10.83
C VAL A 850 -23.76 -2.97 -11.28
N TYR A 851 -24.57 -2.45 -10.37
CA TYR A 851 -25.87 -1.89 -10.65
C TYR A 851 -26.22 -0.81 -9.63
N LEU A 852 -26.79 0.29 -10.10
CA LEU A 852 -27.38 1.34 -9.27
C LEU A 852 -28.67 1.85 -9.93
N SER A 853 -29.70 1.99 -9.14
CA SER A 853 -30.96 2.65 -9.51
C SER A 853 -31.34 3.66 -8.45
N THR A 854 -31.66 4.87 -8.85
CA THR A 854 -32.11 5.94 -7.96
C THR A 854 -33.50 6.46 -8.38
N GLY A 855 -34.36 6.75 -7.42
CA GLY A 855 -35.68 7.31 -7.64
C GLY A 855 -36.66 6.37 -8.35
N TYR A 856 -37.61 6.94 -9.09
CA TYR A 856 -38.69 6.19 -9.73
C TYR A 856 -38.21 5.40 -10.94
N ASN A 857 -38.25 4.06 -10.87
CA ASN A 857 -37.80 3.16 -11.92
C ASN A 857 -38.87 2.12 -12.24
N THR A 858 -39.54 2.25 -13.37
CA THR A 858 -40.59 1.32 -13.82
C THR A 858 -40.08 0.01 -14.39
N SER A 859 -38.78 -0.14 -14.54
CA SER A 859 -38.12 -1.32 -15.11
C SER A 859 -37.26 -2.06 -14.10
N LEU A 860 -37.36 -1.74 -12.81
CA LEU A 860 -36.49 -2.24 -11.75
C LEU A 860 -36.41 -3.78 -11.72
N ALA A 861 -37.56 -4.46 -11.69
CA ALA A 861 -37.59 -5.92 -11.67
C ALA A 861 -36.89 -6.54 -12.88
N SER A 862 -37.11 -6.02 -14.09
CA SER A 862 -36.46 -6.53 -15.31
C SER A 862 -34.95 -6.27 -15.31
N GLN A 863 -34.51 -5.13 -14.80
CA GLN A 863 -33.10 -4.77 -14.68
C GLN A 863 -32.38 -5.66 -13.66
N LEU A 864 -33.00 -5.87 -12.48
CA LEU A 864 -32.42 -6.76 -11.46
C LEU A 864 -32.30 -8.19 -11.95
N ARG A 865 -33.30 -8.74 -12.67
CA ARG A 865 -33.23 -10.05 -13.31
C ARG A 865 -32.06 -10.15 -14.29
N ALA A 866 -31.84 -9.12 -15.11
CA ALA A 866 -30.74 -9.09 -16.07
C ALA A 866 -29.37 -9.06 -15.34
N VAL A 867 -29.26 -8.27 -14.25
CA VAL A 867 -28.03 -8.21 -13.44
C VAL A 867 -27.77 -9.55 -12.74
N ILE A 868 -28.76 -10.14 -12.10
CA ILE A 868 -28.64 -11.44 -11.40
C ILE A 868 -28.23 -12.56 -12.40
N ALA A 869 -28.72 -12.51 -13.61
CA ALA A 869 -28.37 -13.49 -14.64
C ALA A 869 -26.95 -13.32 -15.21
N GLY A 870 -26.35 -12.13 -15.03
CA GLY A 870 -25.05 -11.78 -15.61
C GLY A 870 -23.87 -11.78 -14.61
N ILE A 871 -24.12 -12.09 -13.32
CA ILE A 871 -23.11 -12.14 -12.25
C ILE A 871 -22.89 -13.52 -11.66
#